data_eeb85c06078273f3669b610dcff41a9f
#
_entry.id   eeb85c06078273f3669b610dcff41a9f
#
_cell.length_a   1.000
_cell.length_b   1.000
_cell.length_c   1.000
_cell.angle_alpha   90.00
_cell.angle_beta   90.00
_cell.angle_gamma   90.00
#
_symmetry.space_group_name_H-M   'P 1'
#
loop_
_entity.id
_entity.type
_entity.pdbx_description
1 polymer ?
#
loop_
_entity_poly.entity_id
_entity_poly.type
_entity_poly.pdbx_seq_one_letter_code
_entity_poly.pdbx_strand_id
1 'polypeptide(L)'
;MSLFVQHNPSAGIETVDFLAKAGYSAQTPRTAGFISLYAEIFTSLGEEQGGWNLPRHTEVACTDAYTRFSFSAAPALLEEALRKLAGCAVTPVFNEKDLAAAIAEFKNHGKDYSSTPTALLNQAVESRVLYPSPWKTASGADYRAISQMNVAAARAILIEIQKTLYVPDNCAFFFSGSVEPQAVLALVQEHFGQWRGRRTEEAAPGRAENPFGTNKKFVVHDAGLSADFTQVMIQYSTRNLLTAQVLALFLNQAEGTMVRSLLEQKNDIGLREADYVNAGAVADGNGGRLIVQGLFESGRRNPVDVQERLASIVVSAMAELESQEASPYVQEAAAYILRQQERPSRTFRQMLLAAEEKWAASTDFSADTDLHLAAASDQEPFVFVFVNSGAYKKYRKEFEGAAFSAVTHDSAPWYAMKEYSAAARQLVAGQGSAPAKKKAQDANQTEMDFATSNVLSVSRFALGNEIPVAVKSEPHSPTVALSVGIAGGERHSPDDCRQLETILMHILAHNISDAIYRAQMEGAIAGEPEVYTRTEDYFSFVELECSPDDFDAVARAFIEAVVYGEFEPALMDDILFDQRSQWASKKMALWFQMESAAHSEMYGNSARKKLYDIDAPILQNLTYERIVASYPELLDCRRYSLAVAGNTSQLDIKAILQDTFGVLRQLGVYYTDTNQSGWRQEVQEFTLPSAVRELKLNHVFGSDIPAEKAGPRPLHLIPTKDFADPVIFYFAAPQDNAERQVFNAILYDLCERLQNKSARDVVVSVRAADAFFPFAKVQFSKTMDSVATMRLYTATVQEIQAAYSSSGRDMAVSHASALWAAETFSRTGSSAGSARLVHAGLIQNEAQKAYYDYIVLLSASADDFTRVAAAWFEGRPQFRVYSKESK
;
A
#
# COMPACT_ATOMS: atom_id res chain seq x y z
N MET A 1 6.54 1.00 -29.76
CA MET A 1 5.81 0.89 -28.51
C MET A 1 5.53 -0.58 -28.23
N SER A 2 5.82 -1.05 -27.05
CA SER A 2 5.57 -2.44 -26.62
C SER A 2 4.20 -2.54 -25.96
N LEU A 3 3.53 -3.69 -26.14
CA LEU A 3 2.25 -3.99 -25.50
C LEU A 3 2.33 -5.37 -24.86
N PHE A 4 2.02 -5.44 -23.58
CA PHE A 4 1.95 -6.66 -22.78
C PHE A 4 0.52 -6.80 -22.25
N VAL A 5 -0.08 -7.96 -22.45
CA VAL A 5 -1.46 -8.23 -22.01
C VAL A 5 -1.48 -9.51 -21.20
N GLN A 6 -1.92 -9.40 -19.98
CA GLN A 6 -2.20 -10.52 -19.09
C GLN A 6 -3.72 -10.70 -18.99
N HIS A 7 -4.23 -11.68 -19.70
CA HIS A 7 -5.66 -11.95 -19.73
C HIS A 7 -6.10 -12.72 -18.49
N ASN A 8 -7.04 -12.14 -17.73
CA ASN A 8 -7.70 -12.75 -16.59
C ASN A 8 -9.22 -12.69 -16.75
N PRO A 9 -9.87 -13.73 -17.27
CA PRO A 9 -11.31 -13.72 -17.53
C PRO A 9 -12.19 -13.49 -16.28
N SER A 10 -11.64 -13.69 -15.09
CA SER A 10 -12.33 -13.47 -13.82
C SER A 10 -12.17 -12.05 -13.26
N ALA A 11 -11.33 -11.21 -13.88
CA ALA A 11 -11.14 -9.83 -13.42
C ALA A 11 -12.38 -8.98 -13.78
N GLY A 12 -12.93 -8.29 -12.79
CA GLY A 12 -14.01 -7.33 -12.99
C GLY A 12 -13.53 -5.93 -13.37
N ILE A 13 -12.23 -5.78 -13.55
CA ILE A 13 -11.58 -4.49 -13.76
C ILE A 13 -10.36 -4.68 -14.67
N GLU A 14 -10.12 -3.71 -15.52
CA GLU A 14 -8.91 -3.60 -16.34
C GLU A 14 -7.89 -2.72 -15.60
N THR A 15 -6.72 -3.27 -15.29
CA THR A 15 -5.56 -2.49 -14.83
C THR A 15 -4.71 -2.14 -16.02
N VAL A 16 -4.39 -0.87 -16.17
CA VAL A 16 -3.58 -0.35 -17.26
C VAL A 16 -2.41 0.41 -16.68
N ASP A 17 -1.20 -0.02 -17.02
CA ASP A 17 0.03 0.68 -16.71
C ASP A 17 0.65 1.21 -18.00
N PHE A 18 0.76 2.52 -18.09
CA PHE A 18 1.51 3.20 -19.14
C PHE A 18 2.86 3.61 -18.60
N LEU A 19 3.92 3.07 -19.19
CA LEU A 19 5.30 3.31 -18.78
C LEU A 19 6.06 4.09 -19.85
N ALA A 20 6.89 5.02 -19.37
CA ALA A 20 7.93 5.64 -20.18
C ALA A 20 9.30 5.42 -19.51
N LYS A 21 10.34 5.05 -20.25
CA LYS A 21 11.73 5.02 -19.73
C LYS A 21 12.23 6.45 -19.52
N ALA A 22 11.56 7.14 -18.64
CA ALA A 22 11.74 8.54 -18.26
C ALA A 22 11.83 8.65 -16.73
N GLY A 23 12.71 7.86 -16.13
CA GLY A 23 13.00 7.92 -14.70
C GLY A 23 14.13 8.89 -14.37
N TYR A 24 14.53 8.94 -13.09
CA TYR A 24 15.56 9.87 -12.62
C TYR A 24 16.92 9.65 -13.32
N SER A 25 17.24 8.43 -13.74
CA SER A 25 18.47 8.13 -14.50
C SER A 25 18.52 8.84 -15.87
N ALA A 26 17.39 9.22 -16.43
CA ALA A 26 17.30 9.99 -17.67
C ALA A 26 17.49 11.49 -17.47
N GLN A 27 17.57 11.98 -16.23
CA GLN A 27 17.80 13.38 -15.95
C GLN A 27 19.19 13.84 -16.38
N THR A 28 19.25 15.06 -16.88
CA THR A 28 20.46 15.81 -17.17
C THR A 28 20.57 16.98 -16.19
N PRO A 29 21.70 17.69 -16.11
CA PRO A 29 21.77 18.93 -15.33
C PRO A 29 20.68 19.93 -15.68
N ARG A 30 20.18 19.89 -16.92
CA ARG A 30 19.15 20.79 -17.44
C ARG A 30 17.73 20.36 -17.07
N THR A 31 17.48 19.06 -16.97
CA THR A 31 16.16 18.47 -16.74
C THR A 31 15.94 17.99 -15.30
N ALA A 32 16.92 18.18 -14.42
CA ALA A 32 16.80 17.79 -13.02
C ALA A 32 15.54 18.39 -12.36
N GLY A 33 14.74 17.54 -11.73
CA GLY A 33 13.45 17.89 -11.13
C GLY A 33 12.28 17.99 -12.11
N PHE A 34 12.54 18.14 -13.41
CA PHE A 34 11.47 18.26 -14.41
C PHE A 34 10.83 16.93 -14.77
N ILE A 35 11.48 15.81 -14.55
CA ILE A 35 10.85 14.48 -14.68
C ILE A 35 9.70 14.34 -13.67
N SER A 36 9.93 14.69 -12.42
CA SER A 36 8.88 14.67 -11.39
C SER A 36 7.75 15.66 -11.71
N LEU A 37 8.10 16.87 -12.11
CA LEU A 37 7.10 17.87 -12.52
C LEU A 37 6.28 17.40 -13.73
N TYR A 38 6.93 16.78 -14.74
CA TYR A 38 6.23 16.23 -15.90
C TYR A 38 5.26 15.11 -15.49
N ALA A 39 5.70 14.21 -14.62
CA ALA A 39 4.87 13.13 -14.10
C ALA A 39 3.64 13.66 -13.35
N GLU A 40 3.84 14.70 -12.53
CA GLU A 40 2.75 15.34 -11.76
C GLU A 40 1.70 16.00 -12.65
N ILE A 41 2.14 16.70 -13.72
CA ILE A 41 1.21 17.38 -14.62
C ILE A 41 0.66 16.50 -15.75
N PHE A 42 1.21 15.29 -15.97
CA PHE A 42 0.90 14.43 -17.11
C PHE A 42 -0.61 14.25 -17.33
N THR A 43 -1.34 13.96 -16.27
CA THR A 43 -2.79 13.73 -16.32
C THR A 43 -3.59 14.99 -16.68
N SER A 44 -3.00 16.17 -16.56
CA SER A 44 -3.61 17.46 -16.94
C SER A 44 -3.25 17.92 -18.35
N LEU A 45 -2.39 17.19 -19.06
CA LEU A 45 -1.94 17.57 -20.41
C LEU A 45 -2.92 17.20 -21.52
N GLY A 46 -3.98 16.43 -21.23
CA GLY A 46 -5.03 16.08 -22.20
C GLY A 46 -5.92 17.27 -22.53
N GLU A 47 -6.45 17.31 -23.76
CA GLU A 47 -7.41 18.34 -24.17
C GLU A 47 -8.66 18.30 -23.29
N GLU A 48 -9.05 19.41 -22.80
CA GLU A 48 -10.33 20.11 -22.77
C GLU A 48 -10.71 20.75 -21.45
N GLN A 49 -11.34 21.89 -21.62
CA GLN A 49 -12.15 22.65 -20.67
C GLN A 49 -13.20 21.73 -20.00
N GLY A 50 -12.88 21.23 -18.86
CA GLY A 50 -13.76 20.36 -18.12
C GLY A 50 -13.01 19.26 -17.39
N GLY A 51 -11.68 19.36 -17.33
CA GLY A 51 -10.81 18.61 -16.44
C GLY A 51 -11.23 17.17 -16.23
N TRP A 52 -10.92 16.31 -17.16
CA TRP A 52 -10.98 14.92 -16.85
C TRP A 52 -9.62 14.45 -16.37
N ASN A 53 -9.53 14.21 -15.12
CA ASN A 53 -8.45 13.42 -14.56
C ASN A 53 -8.64 11.96 -14.98
N LEU A 54 -7.56 11.26 -15.24
CA LEU A 54 -7.54 9.82 -15.35
C LEU A 54 -8.29 9.23 -14.13
N PRO A 55 -8.83 8.02 -14.20
CA PRO A 55 -9.61 7.46 -13.10
C PRO A 55 -8.99 7.73 -11.74
N ARG A 56 -9.83 7.94 -10.75
CA ARG A 56 -9.49 8.34 -9.37
C ARG A 56 -8.31 7.60 -8.74
N HIS A 57 -8.07 6.37 -9.20
CA HIS A 57 -6.97 5.53 -8.72
C HIS A 57 -5.74 5.60 -9.61
N THR A 58 -5.55 6.68 -10.38
CA THR A 58 -4.30 6.86 -11.12
C THR A 58 -3.16 7.05 -10.13
N GLU A 59 -2.31 6.06 -10.08
CA GLU A 59 -1.06 6.10 -9.36
C GLU A 59 0.05 6.58 -10.31
N VAL A 60 0.82 7.55 -9.89
CA VAL A 60 2.01 8.00 -10.61
C VAL A 60 3.24 7.63 -9.80
N ALA A 61 4.12 6.82 -10.37
CA ALA A 61 5.36 6.41 -9.74
C ALA A 61 6.55 6.76 -10.65
N CYS A 62 7.45 7.60 -10.14
CA CYS A 62 8.76 7.85 -10.74
C CYS A 62 9.80 6.99 -10.04
N THR A 63 10.51 6.15 -10.80
CA THR A 63 11.64 5.36 -10.35
C THR A 63 12.93 5.88 -10.98
N ASP A 64 14.05 5.24 -10.67
CA ASP A 64 15.31 5.56 -11.36
C ASP A 64 15.25 5.28 -12.86
N ALA A 65 14.55 4.23 -13.28
CA ALA A 65 14.53 3.75 -14.66
C ALA A 65 13.35 4.28 -15.49
N TYR A 66 12.17 4.46 -14.89
CA TYR A 66 10.94 4.79 -15.61
C TYR A 66 9.96 5.62 -14.78
N THR A 67 9.03 6.26 -15.47
CA THR A 67 7.80 6.80 -14.91
C THR A 67 6.64 5.92 -15.32
N ARG A 68 5.80 5.51 -14.37
CA ARG A 68 4.59 4.71 -14.54
C ARG A 68 3.36 5.54 -14.21
N PHE A 69 2.34 5.43 -15.06
CA PHE A 69 1.00 5.93 -14.83
C PHE A 69 0.06 4.72 -14.81
N SER A 70 -0.44 4.39 -13.63
CA SER A 70 -1.28 3.22 -13.38
C SER A 70 -2.71 3.65 -13.09
N PHE A 71 -3.67 3.05 -13.74
CA PHE A 71 -5.08 3.25 -13.45
C PHE A 71 -5.88 1.97 -13.66
N SER A 72 -7.06 1.93 -13.05
CA SER A 72 -8.01 0.84 -13.22
C SER A 72 -9.31 1.39 -13.81
N ALA A 73 -9.90 0.65 -14.73
CA ALA A 73 -11.15 1.01 -15.37
C ALA A 73 -12.06 -0.22 -15.50
N ALA A 74 -13.38 -0.03 -15.42
CA ALA A 74 -14.31 -1.06 -15.85
C ALA A 74 -14.11 -1.37 -17.36
N PRO A 75 -14.29 -2.61 -17.82
CA PRO A 75 -14.11 -2.98 -19.22
C PRO A 75 -14.82 -2.05 -20.22
N ALA A 76 -16.04 -1.61 -19.87
CA ALA A 76 -16.84 -0.69 -20.68
C ALA A 76 -16.25 0.73 -20.79
N LEU A 77 -15.41 1.15 -19.88
CA LEU A 77 -14.75 2.47 -19.88
C LEU A 77 -13.33 2.44 -20.40
N LEU A 78 -12.79 1.26 -20.74
CA LEU A 78 -11.40 1.11 -21.16
C LEU A 78 -11.09 1.95 -22.41
N GLU A 79 -11.97 1.94 -23.42
CA GLU A 79 -11.80 2.73 -24.64
C GLU A 79 -11.71 4.24 -24.33
N GLU A 80 -12.63 4.76 -23.51
CA GLU A 80 -12.62 6.15 -23.11
C GLU A 80 -11.36 6.53 -22.33
N ALA A 81 -10.93 5.66 -21.40
CA ALA A 81 -9.71 5.86 -20.65
C ALA A 81 -8.47 5.90 -21.55
N LEU A 82 -8.35 4.98 -22.52
CA LEU A 82 -7.26 4.97 -23.48
C LEU A 82 -7.27 6.18 -24.41
N ARG A 83 -8.45 6.62 -24.85
CA ARG A 83 -8.60 7.83 -25.65
C ARG A 83 -8.07 9.07 -24.92
N LYS A 84 -8.38 9.19 -23.63
CA LYS A 84 -7.91 10.31 -22.80
C LYS A 84 -6.42 10.24 -22.52
N LEU A 85 -5.91 9.04 -22.24
CA LEU A 85 -4.47 8.81 -22.09
C LEU A 85 -3.70 9.18 -23.37
N ALA A 86 -4.27 8.89 -24.54
CA ALA A 86 -3.70 9.29 -25.82
C ALA A 86 -3.63 10.83 -25.95
N GLY A 87 -4.63 11.56 -25.47
CA GLY A 87 -4.58 13.03 -25.39
C GLY A 87 -3.38 13.52 -24.57
N CYS A 88 -3.10 12.87 -23.42
CA CYS A 88 -1.96 13.26 -22.58
C CYS A 88 -0.60 12.86 -23.19
N ALA A 89 -0.50 11.70 -23.82
CA ALA A 89 0.79 11.15 -24.29
C ALA A 89 1.14 11.56 -25.73
N VAL A 90 0.14 11.54 -26.65
CA VAL A 90 0.36 11.76 -28.09
C VAL A 90 0.24 13.21 -28.48
N THR A 91 -0.76 13.90 -27.93
CA THR A 91 -1.09 15.31 -28.27
C THR A 91 -1.19 16.19 -27.03
N PRO A 92 -0.16 16.23 -26.17
CA PRO A 92 -0.24 16.99 -24.91
C PRO A 92 -0.39 18.49 -25.18
N VAL A 93 -1.28 19.14 -24.43
CA VAL A 93 -1.49 20.58 -24.46
C VAL A 93 -0.96 21.21 -23.17
N PHE A 94 0.09 22.00 -23.27
CA PHE A 94 0.67 22.74 -22.15
C PHE A 94 -0.01 24.10 -22.03
N ASN A 95 -1.12 24.18 -21.32
CA ASN A 95 -1.81 25.44 -21.03
C ASN A 95 -0.99 26.28 -20.05
N GLU A 96 -0.73 27.54 -20.36
CA GLU A 96 0.12 28.41 -19.52
C GLU A 96 -0.45 28.66 -18.14
N LYS A 97 -1.77 28.77 -18.01
CA LYS A 97 -2.43 29.04 -16.73
C LYS A 97 -2.32 27.81 -15.81
N ASP A 98 -2.62 26.63 -16.33
CA ASP A 98 -2.60 25.37 -15.58
C ASP A 98 -1.15 25.00 -15.23
N LEU A 99 -0.23 25.21 -16.17
CA LEU A 99 1.19 25.01 -15.94
C LEU A 99 1.75 25.97 -14.88
N ALA A 100 1.33 27.24 -14.89
CA ALA A 100 1.74 28.20 -13.87
C ALA A 100 1.24 27.79 -12.47
N ALA A 101 0.01 27.28 -12.38
CA ALA A 101 -0.54 26.77 -11.13
C ALA A 101 0.22 25.54 -10.65
N ALA A 102 0.45 24.55 -11.53
CA ALA A 102 1.19 23.35 -11.20
C ALA A 102 2.64 23.64 -10.78
N ILE A 103 3.33 24.54 -11.49
CA ILE A 103 4.68 24.96 -11.10
C ILE A 103 4.67 25.66 -9.73
N ALA A 104 3.69 26.52 -9.45
CA ALA A 104 3.57 27.18 -8.15
C ALA A 104 3.34 26.16 -7.02
N GLU A 105 2.50 25.17 -7.26
CA GLU A 105 2.23 24.08 -6.32
C GLU A 105 3.47 23.21 -6.10
N PHE A 106 4.12 22.76 -7.17
CA PHE A 106 5.38 22.00 -7.10
C PHE A 106 6.46 22.75 -6.32
N LYS A 107 6.59 24.06 -6.53
CA LYS A 107 7.51 24.91 -5.76
C LYS A 107 7.18 24.95 -4.28
N ASN A 108 5.91 25.07 -3.93
CA ASN A 108 5.49 25.10 -2.52
C ASN A 108 5.76 23.76 -1.85
N HIS A 109 5.34 22.65 -2.45
CA HIS A 109 5.62 21.31 -1.96
C HIS A 109 7.13 21.06 -1.86
N GLY A 110 7.90 21.39 -2.88
CA GLY A 110 9.33 21.22 -2.89
C GLY A 110 10.03 22.08 -1.81
N LYS A 111 9.53 23.30 -1.57
CA LYS A 111 10.02 24.15 -0.48
C LYS A 111 9.71 23.55 0.89
N ASP A 112 8.49 23.12 1.10
CA ASP A 112 8.04 22.53 2.35
C ASP A 112 8.80 21.24 2.62
N TYR A 113 8.88 20.33 1.63
CA TYR A 113 9.66 19.10 1.74
C TYR A 113 11.13 19.40 2.01
N SER A 114 11.78 20.28 1.26
CA SER A 114 13.21 20.57 1.41
C SER A 114 13.58 21.24 2.75
N SER A 115 12.60 21.76 3.47
CA SER A 115 12.80 22.28 4.83
C SER A 115 12.76 21.18 5.90
N THR A 116 12.37 19.95 5.52
CA THR A 116 12.26 18.83 6.47
C THR A 116 13.63 18.18 6.74
N PRO A 117 13.85 17.62 7.94
CA PRO A 117 15.04 16.83 8.22
C PRO A 117 15.21 15.65 7.26
N THR A 118 14.13 14.98 6.88
CA THR A 118 14.17 13.84 5.94
C THR A 118 14.73 14.24 4.56
N ALA A 119 14.30 15.37 4.02
CA ALA A 119 14.84 15.87 2.76
C ALA A 119 16.33 16.23 2.87
N LEU A 120 16.74 16.85 4.00
CA LEU A 120 18.15 17.13 4.27
C LEU A 120 18.98 15.85 4.26
N LEU A 121 18.50 14.79 4.96
CA LEU A 121 19.18 13.51 5.01
C LEU A 121 19.33 12.89 3.62
N ASN A 122 18.24 12.80 2.87
CA ASN A 122 18.24 12.22 1.52
C ASN A 122 19.16 13.01 0.58
N GLN A 123 19.01 14.33 0.50
CA GLN A 123 19.85 15.17 -0.37
C GLN A 123 21.33 15.12 0.02
N ALA A 124 21.65 15.11 1.31
CA ALA A 124 23.02 15.03 1.77
C ALA A 124 23.70 13.72 1.35
N VAL A 125 22.97 12.60 1.45
CA VAL A 125 23.48 11.26 1.11
C VAL A 125 23.53 11.07 -0.41
N GLU A 126 22.40 11.14 -1.09
CA GLU A 126 22.31 10.78 -2.51
C GLU A 126 23.20 11.65 -3.39
N SER A 127 23.22 12.97 -3.16
CA SER A 127 24.05 13.87 -3.96
C SER A 127 25.56 13.61 -3.83
N ARG A 128 26.00 12.95 -2.75
CA ARG A 128 27.41 12.63 -2.51
C ARG A 128 27.76 11.22 -2.96
N VAL A 129 26.90 10.28 -2.66
CA VAL A 129 27.13 8.87 -3.06
C VAL A 129 27.04 8.72 -4.58
N LEU A 130 26.07 9.39 -5.22
CA LEU A 130 25.82 9.30 -6.66
C LEU A 130 26.57 10.36 -7.48
N TYR A 131 27.59 11.01 -6.92
CA TYR A 131 28.45 11.78 -7.77
C TYR A 131 29.12 10.83 -8.82
N PRO A 132 29.41 11.20 -10.05
CA PRO A 132 29.40 12.55 -10.63
C PRO A 132 28.09 12.96 -11.31
N SER A 133 27.00 12.30 -11.05
CA SER A 133 25.70 12.61 -11.65
C SER A 133 24.64 12.87 -10.57
N PRO A 134 24.83 13.87 -9.68
CA PRO A 134 23.97 14.09 -8.51
C PRO A 134 22.53 14.50 -8.88
N TRP A 135 22.29 14.89 -10.12
CA TRP A 135 20.96 15.21 -10.66
C TRP A 135 20.16 13.96 -11.04
N LYS A 136 20.76 12.76 -11.05
CA LYS A 136 20.09 11.50 -11.40
C LYS A 136 19.42 10.82 -10.19
N THR A 137 18.79 11.58 -9.34
CA THR A 137 18.14 11.09 -8.11
C THR A 137 16.76 11.70 -7.92
N ALA A 138 15.94 11.06 -7.09
CA ALA A 138 14.66 11.60 -6.67
C ALA A 138 14.83 12.90 -5.89
N SER A 139 15.84 12.99 -5.04
CA SER A 139 16.20 14.20 -4.29
C SER A 139 16.81 15.30 -5.18
N GLY A 140 17.22 14.96 -6.41
CA GLY A 140 17.59 15.91 -7.45
C GLY A 140 16.44 16.74 -8.00
N ALA A 141 15.22 16.55 -7.55
CA ALA A 141 14.08 17.45 -7.72
C ALA A 141 14.32 18.75 -6.93
N ASP A 142 15.38 19.46 -7.29
CA ASP A 142 15.67 20.75 -6.67
C ASP A 142 14.63 21.80 -7.14
N TYR A 143 13.59 21.97 -6.32
CA TYR A 143 12.57 23.01 -6.54
C TYR A 143 13.18 24.39 -6.73
N ARG A 144 14.40 24.65 -6.24
CA ARG A 144 15.12 25.93 -6.39
C ARG A 144 15.40 26.24 -7.86
N ALA A 145 15.77 25.23 -8.65
CA ALA A 145 15.98 25.41 -10.10
C ALA A 145 14.68 25.79 -10.81
N ILE A 146 13.63 25.02 -10.53
CA ILE A 146 12.29 25.27 -11.09
C ILE A 146 11.75 26.61 -10.57
N SER A 147 12.03 26.97 -9.32
CA SER A 147 11.57 28.23 -8.71
C SER A 147 12.17 29.48 -9.36
N GLN A 148 13.36 29.38 -9.94
CA GLN A 148 14.03 30.48 -10.61
C GLN A 148 13.60 30.67 -12.07
N MET A 149 12.85 29.69 -12.62
CA MET A 149 12.39 29.75 -14.01
C MET A 149 11.05 30.48 -14.15
N ASN A 150 10.88 31.20 -15.27
CA ASN A 150 9.57 31.62 -15.68
C ASN A 150 8.79 30.47 -16.35
N VAL A 151 7.47 30.61 -16.44
CA VAL A 151 6.57 29.55 -16.98
C VAL A 151 6.95 29.16 -18.41
N ALA A 152 7.36 30.13 -19.24
CA ALA A 152 7.73 29.86 -20.63
C ALA A 152 9.00 28.98 -20.74
N ALA A 153 9.99 29.21 -19.88
CA ALA A 153 11.21 28.42 -19.84
C ALA A 153 10.93 26.99 -19.31
N ALA A 154 10.14 26.87 -18.26
CA ALA A 154 9.73 25.58 -17.75
C ALA A 154 8.92 24.77 -18.80
N ARG A 155 7.97 25.45 -19.50
CA ARG A 155 7.22 24.83 -20.59
C ARG A 155 8.12 24.31 -21.71
N ALA A 156 9.16 25.04 -22.09
CA ALA A 156 10.09 24.59 -23.12
C ALA A 156 10.82 23.29 -22.73
N ILE A 157 11.25 23.16 -21.46
CA ILE A 157 11.90 21.95 -20.95
C ILE A 157 10.90 20.78 -20.91
N LEU A 158 9.66 21.00 -20.47
CA LEU A 158 8.63 19.95 -20.43
C LEU A 158 8.27 19.45 -21.84
N ILE A 159 8.21 20.35 -22.84
CA ILE A 159 8.02 19.98 -24.25
C ILE A 159 9.21 19.17 -24.78
N GLU A 160 10.43 19.50 -24.36
CA GLU A 160 11.62 18.75 -24.72
C GLU A 160 11.58 17.34 -24.12
N ILE A 161 11.25 17.20 -22.85
CA ILE A 161 11.04 15.89 -22.17
C ILE A 161 9.99 15.06 -22.91
N GLN A 162 8.87 15.67 -23.26
CA GLN A 162 7.82 15.00 -24.05
C GLN A 162 8.35 14.47 -25.38
N LYS A 163 9.07 15.30 -26.12
CA LYS A 163 9.57 14.96 -27.46
C LYS A 163 10.72 13.94 -27.46
N THR A 164 11.49 13.86 -26.37
CA THR A 164 12.67 13.00 -26.27
C THR A 164 12.43 11.72 -25.51
N LEU A 165 11.59 11.75 -24.47
CA LEU A 165 11.38 10.62 -23.56
C LEU A 165 9.99 9.98 -23.70
N TYR A 166 8.93 10.78 -23.94
CA TYR A 166 7.57 10.26 -24.13
C TYR A 166 7.30 10.03 -25.61
N VAL A 167 7.93 9.00 -26.17
CA VAL A 167 7.88 8.62 -27.59
C VAL A 167 7.65 7.11 -27.71
N PRO A 168 7.06 6.63 -28.85
CA PRO A 168 6.61 5.22 -28.94
C PRO A 168 7.67 4.17 -28.65
N ASP A 169 8.91 4.38 -29.09
CA ASP A 169 9.99 3.41 -28.87
C ASP A 169 10.55 3.41 -27.42
N ASN A 170 10.18 4.42 -26.64
CA ASN A 170 10.57 4.56 -25.24
C ASN A 170 9.42 4.29 -24.27
N CYS A 171 8.23 3.90 -24.76
CA CYS A 171 7.05 3.66 -23.96
C CYS A 171 6.49 2.26 -24.16
N ALA A 172 5.79 1.78 -23.12
CA ALA A 172 5.09 0.49 -23.15
C ALA A 172 3.75 0.57 -22.44
N PHE A 173 2.88 -0.33 -22.80
CA PHE A 173 1.63 -0.61 -22.11
C PHE A 173 1.68 -1.99 -21.47
N PHE A 174 1.13 -2.07 -20.27
CA PHE A 174 0.89 -3.31 -19.57
C PHE A 174 -0.57 -3.34 -19.12
N PHE A 175 -1.27 -4.38 -19.55
CA PHE A 175 -2.68 -4.60 -19.24
C PHE A 175 -2.85 -5.86 -18.42
N SER A 176 -3.75 -5.82 -17.44
CA SER A 176 -4.25 -7.01 -16.76
C SER A 176 -5.76 -6.87 -16.55
N GLY A 177 -6.54 -7.81 -17.12
CA GLY A 177 -7.99 -7.75 -17.01
C GLY A 177 -8.70 -8.80 -17.84
N SER A 178 -10.01 -8.67 -17.97
CA SER A 178 -10.90 -9.63 -18.64
C SER A 178 -11.07 -9.39 -20.14
N VAL A 179 -10.68 -8.21 -20.63
CA VAL A 179 -10.79 -7.87 -22.05
C VAL A 179 -9.84 -8.73 -22.89
N GLU A 180 -10.36 -9.31 -23.96
CA GLU A 180 -9.59 -10.18 -24.85
C GLU A 180 -8.37 -9.45 -25.43
N PRO A 181 -7.18 -10.09 -25.48
CA PRO A 181 -5.94 -9.45 -25.94
C PRO A 181 -6.03 -8.81 -27.33
N GLN A 182 -6.81 -9.40 -28.23
CA GLN A 182 -7.02 -8.85 -29.57
C GLN A 182 -7.84 -7.55 -29.53
N ALA A 183 -8.80 -7.45 -28.63
CA ALA A 183 -9.59 -6.23 -28.45
C ALA A 183 -8.72 -5.12 -27.83
N VAL A 184 -7.90 -5.45 -26.81
CA VAL A 184 -6.92 -4.50 -26.25
C VAL A 184 -5.97 -3.99 -27.33
N LEU A 185 -5.43 -4.89 -28.17
CA LEU A 185 -4.54 -4.51 -29.28
C LEU A 185 -5.23 -3.55 -30.26
N ALA A 186 -6.50 -3.83 -30.60
CA ALA A 186 -7.27 -2.97 -31.49
C ALA A 186 -7.47 -1.58 -30.92
N LEU A 187 -7.84 -1.45 -29.64
CA LEU A 187 -8.01 -0.17 -28.96
C LEU A 187 -6.69 0.62 -28.89
N VAL A 188 -5.59 -0.04 -28.53
CA VAL A 188 -4.27 0.61 -28.51
C VAL A 188 -3.86 1.07 -29.92
N GLN A 189 -4.10 0.27 -30.96
CA GLN A 189 -3.82 0.67 -32.34
C GLN A 189 -4.69 1.85 -32.79
N GLU A 190 -5.97 1.90 -32.42
CA GLU A 190 -6.88 2.99 -32.75
C GLU A 190 -6.39 4.33 -32.17
N HIS A 191 -6.06 4.36 -30.90
CA HIS A 191 -5.74 5.61 -30.19
C HIS A 191 -4.26 6.01 -30.28
N PHE A 192 -3.34 5.06 -30.39
CA PHE A 192 -1.89 5.30 -30.38
C PHE A 192 -1.20 4.95 -31.72
N GLY A 193 -1.88 4.36 -32.67
CA GLY A 193 -1.29 3.91 -33.94
C GLY A 193 -0.69 5.03 -34.79
N GLN A 194 -1.10 6.26 -34.59
CA GLN A 194 -0.57 7.44 -35.30
C GLN A 194 0.55 8.14 -34.51
N TRP A 195 0.85 7.71 -33.29
CA TRP A 195 1.92 8.27 -32.50
C TRP A 195 3.29 8.04 -33.14
N ARG A 196 4.07 9.10 -33.31
CA ARG A 196 5.38 9.07 -33.96
C ARG A 196 6.41 9.73 -33.07
N GLY A 197 7.65 9.32 -33.23
CA GLY A 197 8.81 9.80 -32.50
C GLY A 197 9.79 8.65 -32.21
N ARG A 198 11.01 9.01 -31.95
CA ARG A 198 12.06 8.09 -31.49
C ARG A 198 12.84 8.77 -30.37
N ARG A 199 13.26 7.96 -29.42
CA ARG A 199 14.16 8.42 -28.38
C ARG A 199 15.44 8.95 -29.00
N THR A 200 15.81 10.16 -28.63
CA THR A 200 17.07 10.76 -29.02
C THR A 200 18.07 10.51 -27.89
N GLU A 201 19.13 9.78 -28.16
CA GLU A 201 20.24 9.67 -27.21
C GLU A 201 20.91 11.05 -27.13
N GLU A 202 20.77 11.72 -26.00
CA GLU A 202 21.61 12.86 -25.70
C GLU A 202 23.05 12.39 -25.48
N ALA A 203 24.01 13.20 -25.97
CA ALA A 203 25.41 12.99 -25.60
C ALA A 203 25.53 12.93 -24.08
N ALA A 204 26.25 11.93 -23.58
CA ALA A 204 26.39 11.69 -22.15
C ALA A 204 26.71 13.02 -21.44
N PRO A 205 25.89 13.46 -20.47
CA PRO A 205 26.14 14.72 -19.79
C PRO A 205 27.51 14.66 -19.10
N GLY A 206 28.23 15.79 -19.14
CA GLY A 206 29.53 15.90 -18.49
C GLY A 206 29.44 15.48 -17.01
N ARG A 207 30.50 14.91 -16.50
CA ARG A 207 30.60 14.58 -15.07
C ARG A 207 30.69 15.87 -14.26
N ALA A 208 29.96 15.94 -13.14
CA ALA A 208 30.14 17.02 -12.18
C ALA A 208 31.54 16.93 -11.55
N GLU A 209 32.18 18.07 -11.35
CA GLU A 209 33.42 18.12 -10.57
C GLU A 209 33.14 17.77 -9.13
N ASN A 210 33.91 16.85 -8.55
CA ASN A 210 33.75 16.47 -7.16
C ASN A 210 34.35 17.54 -6.25
N PRO A 211 33.54 18.32 -5.52
CA PRO A 211 34.04 19.37 -4.63
C PRO A 211 34.64 18.84 -3.33
N PHE A 212 34.50 17.56 -3.04
CA PHE A 212 34.93 16.92 -1.79
C PHE A 212 36.29 16.25 -1.90
N GLY A 213 36.87 16.18 -3.11
CA GLY A 213 38.12 15.46 -3.36
C GLY A 213 37.97 13.97 -3.06
N THR A 214 38.83 13.44 -2.19
CA THR A 214 38.75 12.03 -1.72
C THR A 214 37.97 11.86 -0.44
N ASN A 215 37.44 12.94 0.16
CA ASN A 215 36.73 12.84 1.44
C ASN A 215 35.38 12.15 1.27
N LYS A 216 35.12 11.14 2.08
CA LYS A 216 33.87 10.38 2.15
C LYS A 216 33.17 10.44 3.51
N LYS A 217 33.64 11.30 4.43
CA LYS A 217 33.08 11.45 5.77
C LYS A 217 32.32 12.77 5.91
N PHE A 218 31.04 12.68 6.25
CA PHE A 218 30.15 13.83 6.35
C PHE A 218 29.36 13.86 7.66
N VAL A 219 29.29 15.01 8.30
CA VAL A 219 28.39 15.26 9.41
C VAL A 219 27.24 16.15 8.96
N VAL A 220 26.05 15.61 8.98
CA VAL A 220 24.81 16.31 8.62
C VAL A 220 24.16 16.81 9.90
N HIS A 221 23.94 18.11 10.01
CA HIS A 221 23.38 18.66 11.24
C HIS A 221 22.27 19.69 10.98
N ASP A 222 21.23 19.59 11.77
CA ASP A 222 20.10 20.52 11.76
C ASP A 222 19.47 20.64 13.16
N ALA A 223 18.80 21.75 13.44
CA ALA A 223 18.10 21.97 14.71
C ALA A 223 16.83 21.09 14.85
N GLY A 224 16.22 20.68 13.74
CA GLY A 224 15.06 19.79 13.68
C GLY A 224 15.40 18.31 13.84
N LEU A 225 16.66 17.91 13.80
CA LEU A 225 17.07 16.55 14.13
C LEU A 225 16.99 16.33 15.66
N SER A 226 16.68 15.09 16.06
CA SER A 226 16.56 14.74 17.48
C SER A 226 17.85 15.07 18.24
N ALA A 227 17.72 15.67 19.42
CA ALA A 227 18.82 15.86 20.35
C ALA A 227 19.15 14.57 21.13
N ASP A 228 18.20 13.65 21.21
CA ASP A 228 18.30 12.43 22.01
C ASP A 228 19.00 11.30 21.26
N PHE A 229 19.11 11.40 19.93
CA PHE A 229 19.69 10.35 19.09
C PHE A 229 20.78 10.87 18.17
N THR A 230 21.78 10.02 17.95
CA THR A 230 22.78 10.13 16.88
C THR A 230 22.52 9.01 15.89
N GLN A 231 22.33 9.35 14.61
CA GLN A 231 22.23 8.34 13.56
C GLN A 231 23.56 8.26 12.82
N VAL A 232 24.01 7.04 12.55
CA VAL A 232 25.22 6.76 11.75
C VAL A 232 24.78 5.95 10.54
N MET A 233 25.28 6.30 9.36
CA MET A 233 25.07 5.53 8.12
C MET A 233 26.42 5.29 7.46
N ILE A 234 26.73 4.03 7.16
CA ILE A 234 27.94 3.61 6.48
C ILE A 234 27.51 2.89 5.19
N GLN A 235 28.05 3.31 4.05
CA GLN A 235 27.69 2.75 2.75
C GLN A 235 28.92 2.22 2.01
N TYR A 236 28.88 0.94 1.69
CA TYR A 236 29.88 0.26 0.86
C TYR A 236 29.32 -0.01 -0.53
N SER A 237 30.07 0.29 -1.58
CA SER A 237 29.72 -0.17 -2.92
C SER A 237 30.08 -1.65 -3.07
N THR A 238 29.23 -2.42 -3.75
CA THR A 238 29.48 -3.82 -4.07
C THR A 238 29.43 -4.02 -5.58
N ARG A 239 30.05 -5.09 -6.07
CA ARG A 239 30.11 -5.37 -7.49
C ARG A 239 28.73 -5.70 -8.08
N ASN A 240 27.89 -6.37 -7.30
CA ASN A 240 26.50 -6.68 -7.66
C ASN A 240 25.58 -6.60 -6.44
N LEU A 241 24.27 -6.61 -6.68
CA LEU A 241 23.26 -6.54 -5.63
C LEU A 241 23.26 -7.79 -4.74
N LEU A 242 23.52 -8.98 -5.31
CA LEU A 242 23.55 -10.24 -4.55
C LEU A 242 24.59 -10.19 -3.43
N THR A 243 25.79 -9.69 -3.72
CA THR A 243 26.83 -9.50 -2.71
C THR A 243 26.37 -8.59 -1.56
N ALA A 244 25.71 -7.47 -1.89
CA ALA A 244 25.18 -6.56 -0.87
C ALA A 244 24.09 -7.23 -0.01
N GLN A 245 23.20 -8.01 -0.63
CA GLN A 245 22.11 -8.73 0.05
C GLN A 245 22.63 -9.82 0.98
N VAL A 246 23.61 -10.61 0.53
CA VAL A 246 24.25 -11.63 1.38
C VAL A 246 24.93 -10.98 2.58
N LEU A 247 25.70 -9.91 2.37
CA LEU A 247 26.31 -9.16 3.47
C LEU A 247 25.28 -8.62 4.44
N ALA A 248 24.21 -8.00 3.94
CA ALA A 248 23.12 -7.47 4.79
C ALA A 248 22.45 -8.57 5.60
N LEU A 249 22.16 -9.74 4.98
CA LEU A 249 21.55 -10.87 5.65
C LEU A 249 22.40 -11.33 6.84
N PHE A 250 23.70 -11.55 6.63
CA PHE A 250 24.58 -12.05 7.68
C PHE A 250 24.87 -11.01 8.77
N LEU A 251 25.00 -9.73 8.41
CA LEU A 251 25.19 -8.67 9.39
C LEU A 251 23.99 -8.52 10.34
N ASN A 252 22.79 -8.82 9.88
CA ASN A 252 21.56 -8.73 10.68
C ASN A 252 21.28 -9.98 11.54
N GLN A 253 22.03 -11.06 11.39
CA GLN A 253 21.81 -12.27 12.17
C GLN A 253 22.04 -12.00 13.66
N ALA A 254 21.10 -12.42 14.51
CA ALA A 254 21.14 -12.22 15.96
C ALA A 254 22.40 -12.76 16.63
N GLU A 255 22.88 -13.94 16.14
CA GLU A 255 24.12 -14.57 16.61
C GLU A 255 25.33 -14.19 15.75
N GLY A 256 25.14 -13.30 14.77
CA GLY A 256 26.20 -12.83 13.87
C GLY A 256 27.21 -11.93 14.60
N THR A 257 28.40 -11.83 14.03
CA THR A 257 29.54 -11.08 14.64
C THR A 257 29.19 -9.63 14.91
N MET A 258 28.45 -8.94 14.02
CA MET A 258 28.06 -7.55 14.23
C MET A 258 27.15 -7.40 15.46
N VAL A 259 26.03 -8.11 15.50
CA VAL A 259 25.04 -8.00 16.58
C VAL A 259 25.64 -8.45 17.91
N ARG A 260 26.35 -9.59 17.93
CA ARG A 260 27.03 -10.09 19.11
C ARG A 260 28.05 -9.09 19.65
N SER A 261 28.91 -8.52 18.80
CA SER A 261 29.91 -7.52 19.20
C SER A 261 29.26 -6.26 19.77
N LEU A 262 28.11 -5.82 19.24
CA LEU A 262 27.37 -4.68 19.76
C LEU A 262 26.72 -4.99 21.13
N LEU A 263 26.21 -6.21 21.34
CA LEU A 263 25.63 -6.63 22.61
C LEU A 263 26.69 -6.78 23.72
N GLU A 264 27.90 -7.26 23.37
CA GLU A 264 29.01 -7.47 24.32
C GLU A 264 29.60 -6.14 24.83
N GLN A 265 29.47 -5.04 24.07
CA GLN A 265 30.09 -3.74 24.37
C GLN A 265 29.16 -2.76 25.14
N LYS A 266 28.35 -3.28 26.06
CA LYS A 266 27.32 -2.51 26.78
C LYS A 266 27.78 -1.22 27.47
N ASN A 267 29.06 -1.10 27.78
CA ASN A 267 29.60 0.04 28.50
C ASN A 267 30.17 1.14 27.59
N ASP A 268 30.33 0.86 26.29
CA ASP A 268 30.92 1.78 25.31
C ASP A 268 29.89 2.20 24.27
N ILE A 269 29.80 1.52 23.14
CA ILE A 269 28.71 1.72 22.16
C ILE A 269 27.72 0.57 22.15
N GLY A 270 27.76 -0.32 23.12
CA GLY A 270 26.85 -1.47 23.22
C GLY A 270 25.39 -1.06 23.14
N LEU A 271 24.57 -1.92 22.53
CA LEU A 271 23.14 -1.65 22.35
C LEU A 271 22.45 -1.40 23.70
N ARG A 272 21.60 -0.38 23.71
CA ARG A 272 20.68 -0.06 24.81
C ARG A 272 19.25 -0.27 24.30
N GLU A 273 18.28 -0.21 25.17
CA GLU A 273 16.86 -0.38 24.85
C GLU A 273 16.38 0.54 23.70
N ALA A 274 16.93 1.74 23.59
CA ALA A 274 16.59 2.71 22.56
C ALA A 274 17.52 2.68 21.32
N ASP A 275 18.52 1.82 21.30
CA ASP A 275 19.47 1.75 20.18
C ASP A 275 18.99 0.74 19.14
N TYR A 276 19.29 1.03 17.87
CA TYR A 276 18.94 0.18 16.75
C TYR A 276 20.08 0.14 15.73
N VAL A 277 20.44 -1.03 15.26
CA VAL A 277 21.42 -1.21 14.17
C VAL A 277 20.90 -2.23 13.17
N ASN A 278 20.96 -1.89 11.88
CA ASN A 278 20.51 -2.78 10.82
C ASN A 278 21.36 -2.57 9.55
N ALA A 279 21.44 -3.61 8.73
CA ALA A 279 22.06 -3.59 7.42
C ALA A 279 21.01 -3.82 6.33
N GLY A 280 21.09 -3.07 5.25
CA GLY A 280 20.25 -3.20 4.07
C GLY A 280 21.05 -3.21 2.78
N ALA A 281 20.43 -3.65 1.69
CA ALA A 281 21.05 -3.67 0.36
C ALA A 281 20.16 -2.95 -0.64
N VAL A 282 20.77 -2.16 -1.52
CA VAL A 282 20.08 -1.47 -2.61
C VAL A 282 20.85 -1.65 -3.92
N ALA A 283 20.13 -1.68 -5.04
CA ALA A 283 20.74 -1.66 -6.36
C ALA A 283 21.37 -0.30 -6.65
N ASP A 284 22.50 -0.30 -7.37
CA ASP A 284 23.20 0.92 -7.80
C ASP A 284 23.71 0.74 -9.24
N GLY A 285 22.92 1.12 -10.21
CA GLY A 285 23.18 0.83 -11.61
C GLY A 285 23.34 -0.68 -11.85
N ASN A 286 24.54 -1.10 -12.30
CA ASN A 286 24.85 -2.53 -12.49
C ASN A 286 25.47 -3.18 -11.26
N GLY A 287 25.65 -2.43 -10.18
CA GLY A 287 26.23 -2.90 -8.92
C GLY A 287 25.21 -2.94 -7.79
N GLY A 288 25.72 -3.00 -6.56
CA GLY A 288 24.95 -2.90 -5.35
C GLY A 288 25.60 -1.98 -4.32
N ARG A 289 24.85 -1.62 -3.31
CA ARG A 289 25.35 -0.94 -2.11
C ARG A 289 24.83 -1.63 -0.86
N LEU A 290 25.77 -1.91 0.03
CA LEU A 290 25.47 -2.30 1.40
C LEU A 290 25.34 -1.01 2.24
N ILE A 291 24.25 -0.87 2.95
CA ILE A 291 23.98 0.28 3.82
C ILE A 291 23.83 -0.23 5.24
N VAL A 292 24.75 0.16 6.13
CA VAL A 292 24.61 -0.11 7.57
C VAL A 292 24.15 1.16 8.26
N GLN A 293 23.03 1.09 8.95
CA GLN A 293 22.45 2.20 9.71
C GLN A 293 22.44 1.87 11.19
N GLY A 294 22.84 2.84 12.01
CA GLY A 294 22.72 2.75 13.44
C GLY A 294 22.05 3.99 14.01
N LEU A 295 21.10 3.81 14.88
CA LEU A 295 20.48 4.86 15.71
C LEU A 295 20.88 4.63 17.15
N PHE A 296 21.56 5.59 17.75
CA PHE A 296 22.14 5.50 19.09
C PHE A 296 21.62 6.62 19.98
N GLU A 297 21.22 6.28 21.18
CA GLU A 297 20.90 7.29 22.20
C GLU A 297 22.12 8.20 22.44
N SER A 298 21.93 9.51 22.26
CA SER A 298 23.04 10.49 22.32
C SER A 298 23.67 10.55 23.70
N GLY A 299 22.90 10.73 24.73
CA GLY A 299 23.37 10.79 26.15
C GLY A 299 24.68 11.52 26.31
N ARG A 300 25.70 10.80 26.80
CA ARG A 300 27.07 11.30 26.95
C ARG A 300 28.04 10.79 25.90
N ARG A 301 27.54 10.03 24.93
CA ARG A 301 28.36 9.44 23.86
C ARG A 301 28.85 10.51 22.89
N ASN A 302 30.12 10.42 22.49
CA ASN A 302 30.67 11.22 21.40
C ASN A 302 30.27 10.59 20.06
N PRO A 303 29.61 11.33 19.15
CA PRO A 303 29.17 10.78 17.87
C PRO A 303 30.29 10.23 16.98
N VAL A 304 31.49 10.80 17.07
CA VAL A 304 32.66 10.34 16.30
C VAL A 304 33.13 8.97 16.81
N ASP A 305 33.24 8.80 18.12
CA ASP A 305 33.65 7.53 18.74
C ASP A 305 32.63 6.42 18.41
N VAL A 306 31.32 6.75 18.44
CA VAL A 306 30.23 5.83 18.07
C VAL A 306 30.39 5.37 16.64
N GLN A 307 30.64 6.30 15.71
CA GLN A 307 30.83 5.99 14.29
C GLN A 307 32.08 5.14 14.04
N GLU A 308 33.21 5.51 14.62
CA GLU A 308 34.47 4.78 14.45
C GLU A 308 34.36 3.35 14.97
N ARG A 309 33.68 3.18 16.09
CA ARG A 309 33.47 1.88 16.69
C ARG A 309 32.53 1.01 15.86
N LEU A 310 31.39 1.56 15.40
CA LEU A 310 30.48 0.84 14.51
C LEU A 310 31.20 0.42 13.21
N ALA A 311 31.96 1.32 12.61
CA ALA A 311 32.73 1.01 11.40
C ALA A 311 33.73 -0.14 11.62
N SER A 312 34.44 -0.13 12.77
CA SER A 312 35.37 -1.20 13.13
C SER A 312 34.67 -2.56 13.28
N ILE A 313 33.48 -2.58 13.91
CA ILE A 313 32.68 -3.82 14.06
C ILE A 313 32.22 -4.33 12.71
N VAL A 314 31.69 -3.45 11.84
CA VAL A 314 31.21 -3.82 10.50
C VAL A 314 32.35 -4.38 9.66
N VAL A 315 33.51 -3.73 9.64
CA VAL A 315 34.70 -4.22 8.90
C VAL A 315 35.13 -5.60 9.42
N SER A 316 35.15 -5.80 10.74
CA SER A 316 35.50 -7.11 11.32
C SER A 316 34.50 -8.21 10.92
N ALA A 317 33.21 -7.91 10.93
CA ALA A 317 32.17 -8.85 10.53
C ALA A 317 32.22 -9.16 9.02
N MET A 318 32.49 -8.16 8.19
CA MET A 318 32.66 -8.37 6.74
C MET A 318 33.91 -9.23 6.45
N ALA A 319 35.03 -9.01 7.13
CA ALA A 319 36.25 -9.81 6.95
C ALA A 319 36.05 -11.28 7.39
N GLU A 320 35.24 -11.52 8.42
CA GLU A 320 34.86 -12.89 8.83
C GLU A 320 34.04 -13.58 7.73
N LEU A 321 33.04 -12.90 7.17
CA LEU A 321 32.23 -13.42 6.06
C LEU A 321 33.05 -13.68 4.81
N GLU A 322 33.97 -12.79 4.47
CA GLU A 322 34.91 -12.99 3.35
C GLU A 322 35.68 -14.28 3.50
N SER A 323 36.17 -14.58 4.69
CA SER A 323 36.88 -15.84 4.96
C SER A 323 36.02 -17.09 4.78
N GLN A 324 34.71 -16.94 4.77
CA GLN A 324 33.71 -18.02 4.64
C GLN A 324 33.00 -18.01 3.27
N GLU A 325 33.40 -17.18 2.31
CA GLU A 325 32.71 -17.03 1.02
C GLU A 325 32.44 -18.35 0.31
N ALA A 326 33.38 -19.26 0.34
CA ALA A 326 33.26 -20.58 -0.26
C ALA A 326 32.55 -21.62 0.61
N SER A 327 32.09 -21.27 1.80
CA SER A 327 31.39 -22.20 2.69
C SER A 327 30.03 -22.58 2.11
N PRO A 328 29.57 -23.84 2.31
CA PRO A 328 28.24 -24.26 1.87
C PRO A 328 27.12 -23.37 2.43
N TYR A 329 27.27 -22.89 3.64
CA TYR A 329 26.28 -22.04 4.30
C TYR A 329 26.10 -20.68 3.60
N VAL A 330 27.20 -20.00 3.24
CA VAL A 330 27.15 -18.71 2.51
C VAL A 330 26.63 -18.93 1.09
N GLN A 331 27.06 -19.99 0.42
CA GLN A 331 26.59 -20.33 -0.93
C GLN A 331 25.10 -20.68 -0.94
N GLU A 332 24.61 -21.37 0.10
CA GLU A 332 23.18 -21.69 0.24
C GLU A 332 22.34 -20.42 0.49
N ALA A 333 22.82 -19.50 1.32
CA ALA A 333 22.19 -18.21 1.53
C ALA A 333 22.10 -17.38 0.21
N ALA A 334 23.15 -17.37 -0.59
CA ALA A 334 23.14 -16.74 -1.90
C ALA A 334 22.13 -17.40 -2.85
N ALA A 335 22.14 -18.73 -2.91
CA ALA A 335 21.16 -19.49 -3.69
C ALA A 335 19.72 -19.27 -3.20
N TYR A 336 19.52 -19.13 -1.90
CA TYR A 336 18.22 -18.77 -1.32
C TYR A 336 17.76 -17.40 -1.79
N ILE A 337 18.60 -16.37 -1.72
CA ILE A 337 18.29 -15.00 -2.19
C ILE A 337 17.93 -15.01 -3.68
N LEU A 338 18.69 -15.74 -4.50
CA LEU A 338 18.39 -15.87 -5.94
C LEU A 338 17.05 -16.54 -6.18
N ARG A 339 16.76 -17.65 -5.48
CA ARG A 339 15.44 -18.30 -5.56
C ARG A 339 14.31 -17.37 -5.14
N GLN A 340 14.54 -16.49 -4.15
CA GLN A 340 13.55 -15.47 -3.76
C GLN A 340 13.27 -14.45 -4.86
N GLN A 341 14.30 -14.05 -5.60
CA GLN A 341 14.16 -13.14 -6.75
C GLN A 341 13.46 -13.80 -7.94
N GLU A 342 13.63 -15.12 -8.12
CA GLU A 342 12.99 -15.91 -9.18
C GLU A 342 11.57 -16.37 -8.81
N ARG A 343 11.07 -16.02 -7.64
CA ARG A 343 9.72 -16.44 -7.20
C ARG A 343 8.66 -16.11 -8.21
N PRO A 344 7.77 -17.06 -8.51
CA PRO A 344 6.60 -16.73 -9.32
C PRO A 344 5.79 -15.65 -8.60
N SER A 345 5.46 -14.62 -9.35
CA SER A 345 4.60 -13.55 -8.88
C SER A 345 3.28 -14.13 -8.40
N ARG A 346 2.86 -13.80 -7.19
CA ARG A 346 1.68 -14.38 -6.54
C ARG A 346 0.37 -13.76 -7.00
N THR A 347 0.43 -12.52 -7.43
CA THR A 347 -0.73 -11.79 -7.92
C THR A 347 -0.54 -11.39 -9.37
N PHE A 348 -1.64 -11.20 -10.09
CA PHE A 348 -1.59 -10.63 -11.43
C PHE A 348 -0.88 -9.28 -11.44
N ARG A 349 -1.05 -8.49 -10.38
CA ARG A 349 -0.36 -7.20 -10.23
C ARG A 349 1.15 -7.38 -10.09
N GLN A 350 1.61 -8.33 -9.30
CA GLN A 350 3.05 -8.62 -9.16
C GLN A 350 3.66 -9.13 -10.46
N MET A 351 2.93 -9.98 -11.20
CA MET A 351 3.36 -10.45 -12.52
C MET A 351 3.51 -9.27 -13.50
N LEU A 352 2.58 -8.34 -13.46
CA LEU A 352 2.61 -7.14 -14.29
C LEU A 352 3.83 -6.27 -13.92
N LEU A 353 4.02 -5.99 -12.63
CA LEU A 353 5.17 -5.21 -12.12
C LEU A 353 6.52 -5.86 -12.48
N ALA A 354 6.64 -7.18 -12.33
CA ALA A 354 7.85 -7.91 -12.73
C ALA A 354 8.14 -7.79 -14.24
N ALA A 355 7.10 -7.83 -15.07
CA ALA A 355 7.22 -7.61 -16.51
C ALA A 355 7.63 -6.16 -16.85
N GLU A 356 7.12 -5.18 -16.10
CA GLU A 356 7.47 -3.76 -16.20
C GLU A 356 8.95 -3.53 -15.88
N GLU A 357 9.43 -4.07 -14.76
CA GLU A 357 10.83 -3.97 -14.33
C GLU A 357 11.75 -4.62 -15.36
N LYS A 358 11.41 -5.82 -15.83
CA LYS A 358 12.16 -6.50 -16.87
C LYS A 358 12.21 -5.71 -18.18
N TRP A 359 11.11 -5.10 -18.59
CA TRP A 359 11.08 -4.23 -19.76
C TRP A 359 11.89 -2.97 -19.56
N ALA A 360 11.81 -2.34 -18.37
CA ALA A 360 12.53 -1.12 -18.04
C ALA A 360 14.05 -1.33 -18.01
N ALA A 361 14.51 -2.45 -17.49
CA ALA A 361 15.91 -2.81 -17.38
C ALA A 361 16.65 -2.92 -18.72
N SER A 362 15.98 -3.19 -19.83
CA SER A 362 16.41 -3.18 -21.26
C SER A 362 17.80 -3.77 -21.60
N THR A 363 18.46 -4.39 -20.67
CA THR A 363 19.71 -5.13 -20.89
C THR A 363 19.47 -6.57 -20.47
N ASP A 364 20.03 -7.51 -21.21
CA ASP A 364 20.25 -8.86 -20.70
C ASP A 364 20.98 -8.70 -19.36
N PHE A 365 20.23 -8.73 -18.27
CA PHE A 365 20.78 -9.02 -16.97
C PHE A 365 21.19 -10.50 -17.04
N SER A 366 22.32 -10.79 -17.67
CA SER A 366 23.18 -11.83 -17.17
C SER A 366 23.67 -11.29 -15.83
N ALA A 367 22.82 -11.41 -14.82
CA ALA A 367 23.16 -10.96 -13.49
C ALA A 367 24.44 -11.68 -13.14
N ASP A 368 25.49 -10.92 -12.88
CA ASP A 368 26.69 -11.47 -12.23
C ASP A 368 26.18 -12.03 -10.90
N THR A 369 25.96 -13.33 -10.86
CA THR A 369 25.45 -14.07 -9.70
C THR A 369 26.58 -14.61 -8.82
N ASP A 370 27.82 -14.26 -9.16
CA ASP A 370 28.97 -14.66 -8.37
C ASP A 370 29.08 -13.75 -7.13
N LEU A 371 29.41 -14.34 -6.01
CA LEU A 371 29.71 -13.57 -4.80
C LEU A 371 31.08 -12.89 -4.92
N HIS A 372 31.18 -11.69 -4.41
CA HIS A 372 32.39 -10.87 -4.43
C HIS A 372 32.57 -10.16 -3.07
N LEU A 373 32.59 -10.93 -1.97
CA LEU A 373 32.62 -10.37 -0.61
C LEU A 373 33.89 -9.54 -0.37
N ALA A 374 35.07 -10.02 -0.80
CA ALA A 374 36.33 -9.33 -0.69
C ALA A 374 36.36 -7.94 -1.34
N ALA A 375 35.68 -7.77 -2.47
CA ALA A 375 35.65 -6.51 -3.16
C ALA A 375 34.87 -5.41 -2.43
N ALA A 376 34.02 -5.75 -1.48
CA ALA A 376 33.28 -4.80 -0.66
C ALA A 376 34.12 -4.31 0.54
N SER A 377 34.94 -5.16 1.12
CA SER A 377 35.81 -4.80 2.27
C SER A 377 37.02 -3.92 1.88
N ASP A 378 37.45 -4.01 0.63
CA ASP A 378 38.62 -3.24 0.10
C ASP A 378 38.31 -1.77 -0.22
N GLN A 379 37.02 -1.38 -0.25
CA GLN A 379 36.62 -0.03 -0.61
C GLN A 379 36.40 0.86 0.62
N GLU A 380 36.96 2.09 0.56
CA GLU A 380 36.63 3.10 1.57
C GLU A 380 35.14 3.49 1.47
N PRO A 381 34.34 3.28 2.56
CA PRO A 381 32.92 3.57 2.53
C PRO A 381 32.60 5.07 2.59
N PHE A 382 31.41 5.44 2.15
CA PHE A 382 30.80 6.70 2.54
C PHE A 382 30.29 6.61 3.97
N VAL A 383 30.59 7.63 4.78
CA VAL A 383 30.19 7.70 6.18
C VAL A 383 29.41 8.98 6.43
N PHE A 384 28.22 8.85 6.95
CA PHE A 384 27.37 9.98 7.34
C PHE A 384 27.02 9.86 8.83
N VAL A 385 27.18 10.97 9.54
CA VAL A 385 26.74 11.08 10.92
C VAL A 385 25.70 12.20 11.00
N PHE A 386 24.52 11.89 11.49
CA PHE A 386 23.40 12.83 11.59
C PHE A 386 23.18 13.19 13.04
N VAL A 387 23.22 14.49 13.34
CA VAL A 387 23.15 15.00 14.71
C VAL A 387 22.36 16.30 14.79
N ASN A 388 21.77 16.58 15.94
CA ASN A 388 21.23 17.89 16.22
C ASN A 388 22.33 18.97 16.16
N SER A 389 21.99 20.18 15.72
CA SER A 389 22.95 21.31 15.66
C SER A 389 23.62 21.64 16.98
N GLY A 390 22.98 21.35 18.13
CA GLY A 390 23.58 21.48 19.46
C GLY A 390 24.71 20.49 19.70
N ALA A 391 24.48 19.22 19.35
CA ALA A 391 25.47 18.16 19.42
C ALA A 391 26.65 18.44 18.48
N TYR A 392 26.38 18.90 17.24
CA TYR A 392 27.44 19.32 16.33
C TYR A 392 28.33 20.42 16.93
N LYS A 393 27.74 21.47 17.51
CA LYS A 393 28.50 22.54 18.16
C LYS A 393 29.37 22.02 19.30
N LYS A 394 28.83 21.09 20.10
CA LYS A 394 29.54 20.49 21.25
C LYS A 394 30.76 19.66 20.79
N TYR A 395 30.64 18.87 19.72
CA TYR A 395 31.65 17.92 19.25
C TYR A 395 32.35 18.38 17.96
N ARG A 396 32.31 19.67 17.66
CA ARG A 396 32.84 20.22 16.40
C ARG A 396 34.31 19.90 16.17
N LYS A 397 35.13 20.01 17.22
CA LYS A 397 36.59 19.78 17.13
C LYS A 397 36.89 18.31 16.84
N GLU A 398 36.12 17.42 17.41
CA GLU A 398 36.23 15.98 17.21
C GLU A 398 35.86 15.63 15.76
N PHE A 399 34.77 16.17 15.22
CA PHE A 399 34.40 16.01 13.82
C PHE A 399 35.49 16.55 12.86
N GLU A 400 35.99 17.76 13.12
CA GLU A 400 37.09 18.36 12.32
C GLU A 400 38.37 17.52 12.43
N GLY A 401 38.70 17.01 13.61
CA GLY A 401 39.87 16.14 13.85
C GLY A 401 39.79 14.79 13.13
N ALA A 402 38.57 14.23 12.99
CA ALA A 402 38.29 13.00 12.27
C ALA A 402 38.00 13.20 10.77
N ALA A 403 38.28 14.42 10.26
CA ALA A 403 38.14 14.81 8.84
C ALA A 403 36.67 14.77 8.31
N PHE A 404 35.66 15.00 9.17
CA PHE A 404 34.29 15.14 8.72
C PHE A 404 34.03 16.51 8.07
N SER A 405 33.37 16.54 6.92
CA SER A 405 32.83 17.75 6.33
C SER A 405 31.38 18.00 6.77
N ALA A 406 31.11 19.21 7.28
CA ALA A 406 29.77 19.58 7.73
C ALA A 406 28.81 19.81 6.54
N VAL A 407 27.57 19.32 6.69
CA VAL A 407 26.50 19.46 5.71
C VAL A 407 25.26 20.05 6.37
N THR A 408 24.70 21.07 5.74
CA THR A 408 23.47 21.77 6.14
C THR A 408 22.50 21.81 4.98
N HIS A 409 21.27 22.29 5.20
CA HIS A 409 20.28 22.50 4.11
C HIS A 409 20.85 23.27 2.91
N ASP A 410 21.72 24.24 3.11
CA ASP A 410 22.29 25.04 2.02
C ASP A 410 23.38 24.28 1.23
N SER A 411 24.08 23.38 1.85
CA SER A 411 25.18 22.60 1.26
C SER A 411 24.79 21.17 0.90
N ALA A 412 23.61 20.69 1.27
CA ALA A 412 23.14 19.37 0.90
C ALA A 412 23.08 19.19 -0.63
N PRO A 413 22.38 20.07 -1.41
CA PRO A 413 22.45 20.09 -2.86
C PRO A 413 23.71 20.88 -3.30
N TRP A 414 24.84 20.26 -3.38
CA TRP A 414 26.12 20.92 -3.67
C TRP A 414 26.37 21.26 -5.14
N TYR A 415 25.66 20.62 -6.05
CA TYR A 415 25.81 20.87 -7.48
C TYR A 415 25.13 22.17 -7.89
N ALA A 416 25.88 23.01 -8.62
CA ALA A 416 25.41 24.33 -9.04
C ALA A 416 24.50 24.24 -10.26
N MET A 417 23.28 24.75 -10.13
CA MET A 417 22.27 24.80 -11.19
C MET A 417 22.35 26.07 -12.07
N LYS A 418 23.55 26.65 -12.26
CA LYS A 418 23.73 27.89 -13.01
C LYS A 418 23.47 27.79 -14.53
N GLU A 419 23.46 26.58 -15.09
CA GLU A 419 23.33 26.36 -16.53
C GLU A 419 21.89 26.42 -17.06
N TYR A 420 20.89 26.43 -16.18
CA TYR A 420 19.47 26.42 -16.56
C TYR A 420 18.99 27.69 -17.28
N SER A 421 19.59 28.82 -17.03
CA SER A 421 19.05 30.11 -17.49
C SER A 421 19.38 30.47 -18.94
N ALA A 422 20.44 29.91 -19.52
CA ALA A 422 20.92 30.31 -20.86
C ALA A 422 20.25 29.53 -22.01
N ALA A 423 19.91 28.25 -21.81
CA ALA A 423 19.40 27.35 -22.85
C ALA A 423 17.90 27.48 -23.12
N ALA A 424 17.12 27.98 -22.17
CA ALA A 424 15.67 28.06 -22.27
C ALA A 424 15.12 29.12 -23.24
N ARG A 425 15.99 29.97 -23.82
CA ARG A 425 15.56 31.10 -24.64
C ARG A 425 15.30 30.78 -26.12
N GLN A 426 15.53 29.56 -26.61
CA GLN A 426 15.59 29.31 -28.06
C GLN A 426 14.53 28.38 -28.68
N LEU A 427 13.42 28.00 -28.06
CA LEU A 427 12.47 27.10 -28.68
C LEU A 427 11.03 27.65 -28.76
N VAL A 428 10.51 27.83 -29.98
CA VAL A 428 9.15 28.25 -30.29
C VAL A 428 8.37 27.16 -31.03
N ALA A 429 7.07 27.13 -30.76
CA ALA A 429 6.02 26.12 -30.93
C ALA A 429 5.61 25.68 -32.35
N GLY A 430 4.92 24.53 -32.42
CA GLY A 430 4.07 24.13 -33.54
C GLY A 430 2.83 23.40 -33.03
N GLN A 431 1.64 23.74 -33.55
CA GLN A 431 0.34 23.21 -33.13
C GLN A 431 -0.16 22.10 -34.07
N GLY A 432 -0.96 21.17 -33.56
CA GLY A 432 -1.66 20.14 -34.35
C GLY A 432 -3.12 19.94 -33.85
N SER A 433 -4.01 19.55 -34.73
CA SER A 433 -5.47 19.57 -34.62
C SER A 433 -6.08 18.18 -34.31
N ALA A 434 -7.26 18.17 -33.70
CA ALA A 434 -7.99 17.06 -33.12
C ALA A 434 -8.90 16.26 -34.05
N PRO A 435 -9.22 14.98 -33.78
CA PRO A 435 -10.19 14.18 -34.53
C PRO A 435 -11.56 14.03 -33.83
N ALA A 436 -12.57 13.60 -34.63
CA ALA A 436 -14.00 13.62 -34.32
C ALA A 436 -14.54 12.40 -33.57
N LYS A 437 -15.69 12.58 -32.93
CA LYS A 437 -16.40 11.65 -32.03
C LYS A 437 -17.16 10.52 -32.74
N LYS A 438 -17.18 9.32 -32.19
CA LYS A 438 -18.10 8.18 -32.55
C LYS A 438 -18.90 7.75 -31.32
N LYS A 439 -20.06 7.11 -31.59
CA LYS A 439 -21.08 6.71 -30.62
C LYS A 439 -20.72 5.41 -29.88
N ALA A 440 -21.09 5.34 -28.60
CA ALA A 440 -20.95 4.17 -27.73
C ALA A 440 -21.97 3.06 -28.06
N GLN A 441 -21.54 1.81 -27.91
CA GLN A 441 -22.33 0.58 -28.03
C GLN A 441 -22.75 0.10 -26.62
N ASP A 442 -23.82 -0.72 -26.54
CA ASP A 442 -24.43 -1.17 -25.27
C ASP A 442 -23.45 -1.86 -24.30
N ALA A 443 -22.85 -1.05 -23.44
CA ALA A 443 -21.91 -1.50 -22.40
C ALA A 443 -22.56 -2.32 -21.28
N ASN A 444 -23.84 -2.03 -20.96
CA ASN A 444 -24.55 -2.66 -19.84
C ASN A 444 -24.76 -4.17 -19.98
N GLN A 445 -24.96 -4.69 -21.21
CA GLN A 445 -25.19 -6.12 -21.40
C GLN A 445 -23.93 -6.95 -21.15
N THR A 446 -22.78 -6.48 -21.60
CA THR A 446 -21.48 -7.15 -21.40
C THR A 446 -21.14 -7.24 -19.90
N GLU A 447 -21.41 -6.17 -19.14
CA GLU A 447 -21.16 -6.17 -17.69
C GLU A 447 -22.15 -7.05 -16.92
N MET A 448 -23.42 -7.11 -17.36
CA MET A 448 -24.41 -8.01 -16.77
C MET A 448 -24.02 -9.48 -17.01
N ASP A 449 -23.55 -9.82 -18.20
CA ASP A 449 -23.09 -11.17 -18.56
C ASP A 449 -21.85 -11.56 -17.74
N PHE A 450 -20.90 -10.62 -17.56
CA PHE A 450 -19.74 -10.80 -16.71
C PHE A 450 -20.12 -11.06 -15.25
N ALA A 451 -20.95 -10.21 -14.65
CA ALA A 451 -21.37 -10.37 -13.26
C ALA A 451 -22.15 -11.69 -13.04
N THR A 452 -23.05 -12.04 -13.98
CA THR A 452 -23.82 -13.29 -13.93
C THR A 452 -22.92 -14.52 -14.02
N SER A 453 -21.93 -14.52 -14.93
CA SER A 453 -20.97 -15.62 -15.08
C SER A 453 -20.18 -15.83 -13.78
N ASN A 454 -19.74 -14.74 -13.13
CA ASN A 454 -19.01 -14.83 -11.87
C ASN A 454 -19.89 -15.33 -10.71
N VAL A 455 -21.17 -14.93 -10.63
CA VAL A 455 -22.10 -15.49 -9.62
C VAL A 455 -22.25 -17.00 -9.78
N LEU A 456 -22.34 -17.48 -11.01
CA LEU A 456 -22.49 -18.91 -11.31
C LEU A 456 -21.21 -19.73 -11.11
N SER A 457 -20.04 -19.09 -11.05
CA SER A 457 -18.73 -19.76 -10.94
C SER A 457 -18.40 -20.27 -9.53
N VAL A 458 -19.22 -19.95 -8.51
CA VAL A 458 -18.98 -20.38 -7.12
C VAL A 458 -19.72 -21.63 -6.78
N SER A 459 -19.01 -22.64 -6.34
CA SER A 459 -19.58 -23.85 -5.75
C SER A 459 -19.66 -23.71 -4.21
N ARG A 460 -20.70 -24.28 -3.61
CA ARG A 460 -20.93 -24.30 -2.16
C ARG A 460 -21.21 -25.70 -1.67
N PHE A 461 -20.66 -26.03 -0.51
CA PHE A 461 -20.93 -27.27 0.21
C PHE A 461 -20.68 -27.09 1.71
N ALA A 462 -21.00 -28.08 2.50
CA ALA A 462 -20.62 -28.15 3.90
C ALA A 462 -19.74 -29.37 4.12
N LEU A 463 -18.79 -29.28 5.07
CA LEU A 463 -18.00 -30.39 5.54
C LEU A 463 -18.86 -31.32 6.42
N GLY A 464 -18.34 -32.49 6.76
CA GLY A 464 -19.05 -33.45 7.60
C GLY A 464 -19.38 -32.93 9.01
N ASN A 465 -18.66 -31.92 9.49
CA ASN A 465 -18.89 -31.21 10.75
C ASN A 465 -19.69 -29.90 10.57
N GLU A 466 -20.38 -29.75 9.46
CA GLU A 466 -21.27 -28.61 9.09
C GLU A 466 -20.55 -27.28 8.84
N ILE A 467 -19.19 -27.24 8.76
CA ILE A 467 -18.48 -26.03 8.36
C ILE A 467 -18.87 -25.67 6.92
N PRO A 468 -19.43 -24.47 6.66
CA PRO A 468 -19.78 -24.04 5.32
C PRO A 468 -18.54 -23.65 4.53
N VAL A 469 -18.51 -24.06 3.26
CA VAL A 469 -17.41 -23.81 2.31
C VAL A 469 -17.95 -23.21 1.04
N ALA A 470 -17.26 -22.24 0.50
CA ALA A 470 -17.47 -21.70 -0.84
C ALA A 470 -16.14 -21.72 -1.63
N VAL A 471 -16.22 -22.14 -2.89
CA VAL A 471 -15.04 -22.29 -3.75
C VAL A 471 -15.26 -21.59 -5.09
N LYS A 472 -14.33 -20.73 -5.49
CA LYS A 472 -14.25 -20.12 -6.80
C LYS A 472 -12.98 -20.54 -7.53
N SER A 473 -13.15 -21.33 -8.60
CA SER A 473 -11.99 -21.75 -9.42
C SER A 473 -11.60 -20.65 -10.40
N GLU A 474 -10.32 -20.27 -10.36
CA GLU A 474 -9.69 -19.30 -11.25
C GLU A 474 -8.42 -19.93 -11.86
N PRO A 475 -8.55 -20.78 -12.90
CA PRO A 475 -7.46 -21.62 -13.44
C PRO A 475 -6.23 -20.82 -13.92
N HIS A 476 -6.41 -19.56 -14.26
CA HIS A 476 -5.33 -18.66 -14.70
C HIS A 476 -4.57 -17.99 -13.56
N SER A 477 -5.06 -18.13 -12.33
CA SER A 477 -4.35 -17.59 -11.17
C SER A 477 -3.05 -18.35 -10.91
N PRO A 478 -1.95 -17.68 -10.55
CA PRO A 478 -0.71 -18.35 -10.17
C PRO A 478 -0.78 -19.00 -8.79
N THR A 479 -1.73 -18.59 -7.95
CA THR A 479 -1.87 -19.01 -6.56
C THR A 479 -3.27 -19.56 -6.25
N VAL A 480 -3.40 -20.14 -5.09
CA VAL A 480 -4.67 -20.46 -4.45
C VAL A 480 -4.67 -19.83 -3.05
N ALA A 481 -5.80 -19.27 -2.65
CA ALA A 481 -5.98 -18.67 -1.33
C ALA A 481 -7.11 -19.35 -0.57
N LEU A 482 -6.88 -19.56 0.73
CA LEU A 482 -7.85 -20.03 1.70
C LEU A 482 -8.14 -18.88 2.68
N SER A 483 -9.36 -18.41 2.71
CA SER A 483 -9.84 -17.48 3.72
C SER A 483 -10.63 -18.25 4.78
N VAL A 484 -10.12 -18.25 6.00
CA VAL A 484 -10.75 -18.89 7.16
C VAL A 484 -11.41 -17.80 7.99
N GLY A 485 -12.73 -17.80 8.06
CA GLY A 485 -13.50 -16.91 8.93
C GLY A 485 -13.82 -17.60 10.25
N ILE A 486 -13.49 -16.92 11.34
CA ILE A 486 -13.76 -17.35 12.72
C ILE A 486 -14.76 -16.38 13.32
N ALA A 487 -15.97 -16.86 13.57
CA ALA A 487 -17.05 -16.05 14.14
C ALA A 487 -16.73 -15.64 15.59
N GLY A 488 -17.02 -14.36 15.91
CA GLY A 488 -16.79 -13.76 17.21
C GLY A 488 -16.23 -12.35 17.07
N GLY A 489 -15.04 -12.21 16.49
CA GLY A 489 -14.38 -10.93 16.33
C GLY A 489 -14.16 -10.21 17.67
N GLU A 490 -13.95 -8.90 17.63
CA GLU A 490 -13.78 -8.11 18.86
C GLU A 490 -15.00 -8.10 19.78
N ARG A 491 -16.21 -8.40 19.26
CA ARG A 491 -17.39 -8.55 20.10
C ARG A 491 -17.34 -9.80 20.99
N HIS A 492 -16.52 -10.77 20.65
CA HIS A 492 -16.30 -11.97 21.45
C HIS A 492 -15.38 -11.69 22.63
N SER A 493 -14.51 -10.70 22.51
CA SER A 493 -13.66 -10.28 23.63
C SER A 493 -14.52 -9.77 24.79
N PRO A 494 -14.29 -10.27 26.02
CA PRO A 494 -14.99 -9.80 27.21
C PRO A 494 -14.77 -8.30 27.47
N ASP A 495 -15.75 -7.61 28.04
CA ASP A 495 -15.66 -6.17 28.32
C ASP A 495 -14.45 -5.79 29.21
N ASP A 496 -13.99 -6.69 30.06
CA ASP A 496 -12.85 -6.50 30.96
C ASP A 496 -11.52 -6.95 30.32
N CYS A 497 -11.54 -7.54 29.11
CA CYS A 497 -10.40 -8.10 28.43
C CYS A 497 -10.48 -7.86 26.90
N ARG A 498 -10.64 -6.61 26.53
CA ARG A 498 -10.74 -6.26 25.12
C ARG A 498 -9.46 -6.56 24.36
N GLN A 499 -9.61 -6.84 23.07
CA GLN A 499 -8.56 -7.32 22.16
C GLN A 499 -8.03 -8.73 22.46
N LEU A 500 -8.71 -9.50 23.31
CA LEU A 500 -8.38 -10.92 23.50
C LEU A 500 -8.40 -11.68 22.17
N GLU A 501 -9.45 -11.48 21.36
CA GLU A 501 -9.58 -12.16 20.06
C GLU A 501 -8.45 -11.74 19.10
N THR A 502 -8.06 -10.46 19.09
CA THR A 502 -6.93 -9.99 18.28
C THR A 502 -5.62 -10.67 18.70
N ILE A 503 -5.36 -10.79 20.01
CA ILE A 503 -4.16 -11.48 20.52
C ILE A 503 -4.18 -12.96 20.14
N LEU A 504 -5.33 -13.64 20.28
CA LEU A 504 -5.48 -15.04 19.86
C LEU A 504 -5.17 -15.22 18.38
N MET A 505 -5.59 -14.29 17.52
CA MET A 505 -5.26 -14.34 16.09
C MET A 505 -3.76 -14.14 15.81
N HIS A 506 -3.08 -13.27 16.54
CA HIS A 506 -1.63 -13.11 16.41
C HIS A 506 -0.86 -14.38 16.84
N ILE A 507 -1.27 -14.98 17.94
CA ILE A 507 -0.68 -16.25 18.39
C ILE A 507 -0.95 -17.36 17.37
N LEU A 508 -2.18 -17.45 16.87
CA LEU A 508 -2.54 -18.42 15.84
C LEU A 508 -1.70 -18.24 14.57
N ALA A 509 -1.51 -17.00 14.13
CA ALA A 509 -0.67 -16.68 12.96
C ALA A 509 0.78 -17.12 13.17
N HIS A 510 1.33 -16.89 14.37
CA HIS A 510 2.67 -17.35 14.72
C HIS A 510 2.75 -18.89 14.65
N ASN A 511 1.84 -19.59 15.31
CA ASN A 511 1.79 -21.05 15.29
C ASN A 511 1.63 -21.65 13.88
N ILE A 512 0.83 -20.97 13.01
CA ILE A 512 0.71 -21.36 11.60
C ILE A 512 2.05 -21.18 10.87
N SER A 513 2.72 -20.05 11.08
CA SER A 513 4.03 -19.78 10.46
C SER A 513 5.08 -20.79 10.89
N ASP A 514 5.09 -21.19 12.16
CA ASP A 514 5.97 -22.23 12.69
C ASP A 514 5.66 -23.62 12.09
N ALA A 515 4.37 -23.96 11.95
CA ALA A 515 3.97 -25.21 11.32
C ALA A 515 4.36 -25.24 9.81
N ILE A 516 4.18 -24.11 9.11
CA ILE A 516 4.63 -23.95 7.73
C ILE A 516 6.16 -24.12 7.64
N TYR A 517 6.90 -23.46 8.53
CA TYR A 517 8.37 -23.56 8.55
C TYR A 517 8.83 -25.02 8.76
N ARG A 518 8.23 -25.76 9.71
CA ARG A 518 8.53 -27.21 9.89
C ARG A 518 8.23 -27.98 8.61
N ALA A 519 7.08 -27.77 7.98
CA ALA A 519 6.72 -28.44 6.74
C ALA A 519 7.66 -28.09 5.57
N GLN A 520 8.22 -26.90 5.54
CA GLN A 520 9.27 -26.51 4.57
C GLN A 520 10.58 -27.26 4.84
N MET A 521 10.99 -27.38 6.10
CA MET A 521 12.19 -28.13 6.48
C MET A 521 12.08 -29.63 6.17
N GLU A 522 10.86 -30.17 6.23
CA GLU A 522 10.55 -31.56 5.85
C GLU A 522 10.38 -31.74 4.33
N GLY A 523 10.36 -30.65 3.57
CA GLY A 523 10.15 -30.67 2.11
C GLY A 523 8.70 -30.90 1.68
N ALA A 524 7.74 -30.76 2.58
CA ALA A 524 6.32 -30.88 2.28
C ALA A 524 5.73 -29.60 1.68
N ILE A 525 6.34 -28.46 1.95
CA ILE A 525 6.04 -27.16 1.35
C ILE A 525 7.30 -26.67 0.64
N ALA A 526 7.17 -26.41 -0.66
CA ALA A 526 8.29 -25.93 -1.47
C ALA A 526 8.34 -24.38 -1.56
N GLY A 527 7.16 -23.74 -1.49
CA GLY A 527 7.02 -22.29 -1.58
C GLY A 527 7.07 -21.59 -0.22
N GLU A 528 6.73 -20.31 -0.22
CA GLU A 528 6.53 -19.53 1.00
C GLU A 528 5.08 -19.04 1.04
N PRO A 529 4.22 -19.74 1.75
CA PRO A 529 2.86 -19.31 1.98
C PRO A 529 2.82 -17.96 2.72
N GLU A 530 1.88 -17.11 2.34
CA GLU A 530 1.58 -15.90 3.11
C GLU A 530 0.48 -16.17 4.12
N VAL A 531 0.65 -15.63 5.32
CA VAL A 531 -0.31 -15.73 6.42
C VAL A 531 -0.69 -14.31 6.84
N TYR A 532 -1.96 -13.97 6.71
CA TYR A 532 -2.51 -12.70 7.18
C TYR A 532 -3.62 -12.95 8.18
N THR A 533 -3.64 -12.16 9.23
CA THR A 533 -4.76 -12.14 10.18
C THR A 533 -5.37 -10.76 10.27
N ARG A 534 -6.66 -10.71 10.50
CA ARG A 534 -7.38 -9.49 10.85
C ARG A 534 -8.57 -9.83 11.74
N THR A 535 -8.81 -8.97 12.70
CA THR A 535 -9.96 -9.06 13.58
C THR A 535 -10.88 -7.88 13.31
N GLU A 536 -12.13 -8.19 12.99
CA GLU A 536 -13.20 -7.25 12.77
C GLU A 536 -14.21 -7.31 13.94
N ASP A 537 -15.27 -6.52 13.86
CA ASP A 537 -16.28 -6.46 14.93
C ASP A 537 -16.91 -7.82 15.24
N TYR A 538 -17.20 -8.64 14.21
CA TYR A 538 -17.96 -9.89 14.32
C TYR A 538 -17.22 -11.15 13.91
N PHE A 539 -16.15 -11.00 13.19
CA PHE A 539 -15.34 -12.09 12.66
C PHE A 539 -13.86 -11.78 12.78
N SER A 540 -13.10 -12.82 13.06
CA SER A 540 -11.67 -12.82 12.78
C SER A 540 -11.40 -13.61 11.51
N PHE A 541 -10.37 -13.25 10.77
CA PHE A 541 -10.01 -13.92 9.53
C PHE A 541 -8.54 -14.31 9.58
N VAL A 542 -8.27 -15.53 9.12
CA VAL A 542 -6.93 -15.97 8.75
C VAL A 542 -6.95 -16.24 7.25
N GLU A 543 -6.07 -15.58 6.52
CA GLU A 543 -5.95 -15.70 5.09
C GLU A 543 -4.59 -16.31 4.74
N LEU A 544 -4.63 -17.40 4.01
CA LEU A 544 -3.47 -18.14 3.56
C LEU A 544 -3.42 -18.07 2.03
N GLU A 545 -2.28 -17.69 1.46
CA GLU A 545 -2.08 -17.73 0.01
C GLU A 545 -0.80 -18.50 -0.31
N CYS A 546 -0.89 -19.47 -1.22
CA CYS A 546 0.22 -20.34 -1.57
C CYS A 546 0.17 -20.82 -3.02
N SER A 547 1.20 -21.55 -3.45
CA SER A 547 1.18 -22.34 -4.67
C SER A 547 0.08 -23.40 -4.61
N PRO A 548 -0.58 -23.76 -5.72
CA PRO A 548 -1.51 -24.90 -5.74
C PRO A 548 -0.90 -26.22 -5.22
N ASP A 549 0.37 -26.46 -5.51
CA ASP A 549 1.06 -27.69 -5.08
C ASP A 549 1.23 -27.77 -3.56
N ASP A 550 1.33 -26.62 -2.88
CA ASP A 550 1.52 -26.56 -1.42
C ASP A 550 0.19 -26.50 -0.64
N PHE A 551 -0.96 -26.36 -1.31
CA PHE A 551 -2.24 -26.06 -0.66
C PHE A 551 -2.67 -27.07 0.40
N ASP A 552 -2.53 -28.36 0.13
CA ASP A 552 -2.87 -29.43 1.10
C ASP A 552 -1.97 -29.32 2.36
N ALA A 553 -0.67 -29.15 2.17
CA ALA A 553 0.27 -29.02 3.28
C ALA A 553 0.03 -27.75 4.11
N VAL A 554 -0.32 -26.65 3.46
CA VAL A 554 -0.66 -25.38 4.12
C VAL A 554 -1.97 -25.50 4.91
N ALA A 555 -2.99 -26.15 4.37
CA ALA A 555 -4.23 -26.42 5.10
C ALA A 555 -3.99 -27.32 6.32
N ARG A 556 -3.08 -28.30 6.22
CA ARG A 556 -2.66 -29.15 7.35
C ARG A 556 -1.90 -28.35 8.42
N ALA A 557 -0.98 -27.47 8.01
CA ALA A 557 -0.24 -26.61 8.92
C ALA A 557 -1.19 -25.69 9.73
N PHE A 558 -2.26 -25.17 9.11
CA PHE A 558 -3.28 -24.43 9.83
C PHE A 558 -3.95 -25.28 10.93
N ILE A 559 -4.39 -26.46 10.60
CA ILE A 559 -5.05 -27.33 11.58
C ILE A 559 -4.10 -27.80 12.67
N GLU A 560 -2.85 -28.08 12.33
CA GLU A 560 -1.79 -28.40 13.30
C GLU A 560 -1.63 -27.25 14.30
N ALA A 561 -1.56 -26.01 13.81
CA ALA A 561 -1.45 -24.82 14.65
C ALA A 561 -2.66 -24.64 15.58
N VAL A 562 -3.88 -24.94 15.11
CA VAL A 562 -5.10 -24.85 15.93
C VAL A 562 -5.16 -25.96 16.99
N VAL A 563 -4.78 -27.21 16.62
CA VAL A 563 -4.96 -28.39 17.49
C VAL A 563 -3.81 -28.54 18.48
N TYR A 564 -2.59 -28.27 18.04
CA TYR A 564 -1.37 -28.52 18.81
C TYR A 564 -0.58 -27.24 19.10
N GLY A 565 -1.14 -26.09 18.76
CA GLY A 565 -0.45 -24.81 18.95
C GLY A 565 -0.14 -24.58 20.43
N GLU A 566 1.14 -24.44 20.73
CA GLU A 566 1.67 -24.04 22.02
C GLU A 566 2.38 -22.70 21.85
N PHE A 567 2.46 -21.93 22.90
CA PHE A 567 3.20 -20.68 22.88
C PHE A 567 3.81 -20.41 24.24
N GLU A 568 4.97 -19.81 24.23
CA GLU A 568 5.71 -19.48 25.43
C GLU A 568 5.29 -18.11 26.00
N PRO A 569 5.44 -17.88 27.32
CA PRO A 569 5.18 -16.58 27.94
C PRO A 569 5.95 -15.44 27.29
N ALA A 570 7.19 -15.66 26.81
CA ALA A 570 8.01 -14.65 26.14
C ALA A 570 7.37 -14.16 24.83
N LEU A 571 6.86 -15.07 24.00
CA LEU A 571 6.14 -14.71 22.78
C LEU A 571 4.92 -13.82 23.10
N MET A 572 4.20 -14.18 24.15
CA MET A 572 3.05 -13.39 24.57
C MET A 572 3.44 -11.99 25.03
N ASP A 573 4.53 -11.87 25.78
CA ASP A 573 5.01 -10.57 26.25
C ASP A 573 5.40 -9.68 25.08
N ASP A 574 6.04 -10.23 24.04
CA ASP A 574 6.37 -9.50 22.80
C ASP A 574 5.12 -9.04 22.05
N ILE A 575 4.15 -9.94 21.84
CA ILE A 575 2.87 -9.60 21.19
C ILE A 575 2.12 -8.53 21.99
N LEU A 576 2.05 -8.65 23.31
CA LEU A 576 1.40 -7.66 24.17
C LEU A 576 2.11 -6.31 24.14
N PHE A 577 3.44 -6.30 24.11
CA PHE A 577 4.23 -5.07 24.00
C PHE A 577 3.92 -4.35 22.67
N ASP A 578 3.96 -5.06 21.57
CA ASP A 578 3.63 -4.52 20.24
C ASP A 578 2.20 -3.99 20.17
N GLN A 579 1.22 -4.75 20.69
CA GLN A 579 -0.18 -4.34 20.69
C GLN A 579 -0.42 -3.11 21.60
N ARG A 580 0.24 -3.02 22.74
CA ARG A 580 0.19 -1.82 23.60
C ARG A 580 0.78 -0.61 22.92
N SER A 581 1.92 -0.77 22.23
CA SER A 581 2.57 0.30 21.44
C SER A 581 1.68 0.77 20.28
N GLN A 582 1.13 -0.17 19.51
CA GLN A 582 0.19 0.13 18.43
C GLN A 582 -1.08 0.84 18.93
N TRP A 583 -1.62 0.37 20.05
CA TRP A 583 -2.80 0.99 20.66
C TRP A 583 -2.50 2.40 21.17
N ALA A 584 -1.37 2.62 21.82
CA ALA A 584 -0.94 3.95 22.26
C ALA A 584 -0.81 4.91 21.07
N SER A 585 -0.19 4.47 19.99
CA SER A 585 -0.07 5.24 18.72
C SER A 585 -1.44 5.51 18.11
N LYS A 586 -2.33 4.52 18.07
CA LYS A 586 -3.69 4.64 17.54
C LYS A 586 -4.53 5.64 18.35
N LYS A 587 -4.44 5.62 19.69
CA LYS A 587 -5.12 6.59 20.56
C LYS A 587 -4.68 8.03 20.31
N MET A 588 -3.41 8.24 19.99
CA MET A 588 -2.86 9.57 19.69
C MET A 588 -3.26 10.05 18.28
N ALA A 589 -3.62 9.15 17.39
CA ALA A 589 -3.99 9.50 16.03
C ALA A 589 -5.32 10.27 15.98
N LEU A 590 -5.29 11.48 15.44
CA LEU A 590 -6.44 12.38 15.36
C LEU A 590 -7.63 11.72 14.64
N TRP A 591 -7.37 10.99 13.55
CA TRP A 591 -8.42 10.29 12.81
C TRP A 591 -9.18 9.27 13.68
N PHE A 592 -8.49 8.55 14.57
CA PHE A 592 -9.12 7.59 15.47
C PHE A 592 -9.94 8.28 16.57
N GLN A 593 -9.45 9.39 17.11
CA GLN A 593 -10.22 10.21 18.07
C GLN A 593 -11.51 10.76 17.43
N MET A 594 -11.44 11.18 16.17
CA MET A 594 -12.60 11.63 15.43
C MET A 594 -13.61 10.50 15.19
N GLU A 595 -13.14 9.30 14.82
CA GLU A 595 -13.99 8.12 14.66
C GLU A 595 -14.62 7.70 15.99
N SER A 596 -13.85 7.65 17.07
CA SER A 596 -14.35 7.34 18.42
C SER A 596 -15.48 8.28 18.83
N ALA A 597 -15.29 9.58 18.64
CA ALA A 597 -16.32 10.57 18.96
C ALA A 597 -17.59 10.39 18.08
N ALA A 598 -17.41 10.15 16.78
CA ALA A 598 -18.52 9.90 15.87
C ALA A 598 -19.31 8.64 16.26
N HIS A 599 -18.61 7.53 16.54
CA HIS A 599 -19.25 6.29 16.95
C HIS A 599 -19.95 6.40 18.31
N SER A 600 -19.39 7.18 19.23
CA SER A 600 -20.06 7.48 20.50
C SER A 600 -21.42 8.17 20.33
N GLU A 601 -21.51 9.10 19.38
CA GLU A 601 -22.75 9.80 19.07
C GLU A 601 -23.73 8.95 18.24
N MET A 602 -23.21 8.21 17.25
CA MET A 602 -24.03 7.39 16.36
C MET A 602 -24.68 6.21 17.08
N TYR A 603 -23.93 5.56 17.96
CA TYR A 603 -24.36 4.28 18.56
C TYR A 603 -24.83 4.40 20.02
N GLY A 604 -24.73 5.57 20.64
CA GLY A 604 -25.18 5.81 22.00
C GLY A 604 -24.56 4.83 23.01
N ASN A 605 -25.41 4.02 23.69
CA ASN A 605 -24.97 3.03 24.67
C ASN A 605 -24.88 1.60 24.11
N SER A 606 -24.87 1.43 22.78
CA SER A 606 -24.82 0.11 22.16
C SER A 606 -23.46 -0.56 22.36
N ALA A 607 -23.42 -1.89 22.15
CA ALA A 607 -22.18 -2.67 22.18
C ALA A 607 -21.15 -2.16 21.15
N ARG A 608 -21.61 -1.58 20.04
CA ARG A 608 -20.73 -1.06 18.99
C ARG A 608 -19.97 0.19 19.42
N LYS A 609 -20.57 1.06 20.27
CA LYS A 609 -19.85 2.18 20.88
C LYS A 609 -18.60 1.69 21.61
N LYS A 610 -18.71 0.56 22.32
CA LYS A 610 -17.64 0.02 23.13
C LYS A 610 -16.41 -0.40 22.30
N LEU A 611 -16.59 -0.77 21.03
CA LEU A 611 -15.47 -1.14 20.13
C LEU A 611 -14.57 0.04 19.76
N TYR A 612 -15.13 1.24 19.78
CA TYR A 612 -14.42 2.49 19.41
C TYR A 612 -14.15 3.37 20.64
N ASP A 613 -14.39 2.86 21.86
CA ASP A 613 -14.18 3.61 23.09
C ASP A 613 -12.67 3.79 23.36
N ILE A 614 -12.19 5.03 23.20
CA ILE A 614 -10.79 5.38 23.38
C ILE A 614 -10.34 5.23 24.84
N ASP A 615 -11.28 5.31 25.78
CA ASP A 615 -11.02 5.22 27.22
C ASP A 615 -11.21 3.80 27.76
N ALA A 616 -11.59 2.85 26.89
CA ALA A 616 -11.75 1.46 27.30
C ALA A 616 -10.45 0.89 27.87
N PRO A 617 -10.52 0.06 28.92
CA PRO A 617 -9.36 -0.62 29.50
C PRO A 617 -8.90 -1.77 28.59
N ILE A 618 -8.25 -1.40 27.50
CA ILE A 618 -7.73 -2.36 26.51
C ILE A 618 -6.44 -2.99 27.03
N LEU A 619 -6.30 -4.30 26.89
CA LEU A 619 -5.13 -5.09 27.26
C LEU A 619 -4.77 -5.07 28.76
N GLN A 620 -5.65 -4.57 29.66
CA GLN A 620 -5.31 -4.46 31.09
C GLN A 620 -5.36 -5.78 31.85
N ASN A 621 -6.29 -6.65 31.51
CA ASN A 621 -6.52 -7.93 32.17
C ASN A 621 -6.13 -9.14 31.30
N LEU A 622 -5.29 -8.89 30.27
CA LEU A 622 -4.73 -9.95 29.44
C LEU A 622 -3.54 -10.56 30.17
N THR A 623 -3.74 -11.76 30.72
CA THR A 623 -2.69 -12.57 31.31
C THR A 623 -2.45 -13.82 30.45
N TYR A 624 -1.25 -14.40 30.61
CA TYR A 624 -0.90 -15.65 29.93
C TYR A 624 -1.92 -16.76 30.19
N GLU A 625 -2.32 -16.95 31.45
CA GLU A 625 -3.28 -17.98 31.85
C GLU A 625 -4.65 -17.77 31.18
N ARG A 626 -5.07 -16.50 31.03
CA ARG A 626 -6.36 -16.18 30.40
C ARG A 626 -6.34 -16.48 28.90
N ILE A 627 -5.24 -16.16 28.24
CA ILE A 627 -5.07 -16.44 26.81
C ILE A 627 -4.99 -17.95 26.59
N VAL A 628 -4.19 -18.68 27.39
CA VAL A 628 -4.11 -20.15 27.34
C VAL A 628 -5.48 -20.81 27.55
N ALA A 629 -6.29 -20.27 28.49
CA ALA A 629 -7.63 -20.79 28.73
C ALA A 629 -8.60 -20.52 27.56
N SER A 630 -8.38 -19.44 26.78
CA SER A 630 -9.25 -19.07 25.66
C SER A 630 -8.84 -19.71 24.33
N TYR A 631 -7.60 -20.11 24.16
CA TYR A 631 -7.10 -20.70 22.91
C TYR A 631 -7.88 -21.95 22.46
N PRO A 632 -8.29 -22.90 23.35
CA PRO A 632 -9.10 -24.04 22.96
C PRO A 632 -10.45 -23.71 22.33
N GLU A 633 -10.96 -22.47 22.47
CA GLU A 633 -12.19 -22.05 21.82
C GLU A 633 -12.06 -22.04 20.28
N LEU A 634 -10.82 -21.98 19.77
CA LEU A 634 -10.51 -22.14 18.36
C LEU A 634 -10.78 -23.57 17.83
N LEU A 635 -10.99 -24.57 18.69
CA LEU A 635 -11.35 -25.91 18.28
C LEU A 635 -12.85 -26.06 17.92
N ASP A 636 -13.69 -25.07 18.22
CA ASP A 636 -15.14 -25.16 17.95
C ASP A 636 -15.46 -24.97 16.47
N CYS A 637 -15.81 -26.08 15.80
CA CYS A 637 -16.16 -26.07 14.37
C CYS A 637 -17.30 -25.11 14.01
N ARG A 638 -18.18 -24.75 14.96
CA ARG A 638 -19.31 -23.85 14.74
C ARG A 638 -18.86 -22.41 14.47
N ARG A 639 -17.64 -22.05 14.85
CA ARG A 639 -17.08 -20.73 14.60
C ARG A 639 -16.58 -20.56 13.14
N TYR A 640 -16.35 -21.67 12.41
CA TYR A 640 -15.66 -21.64 11.14
C TYR A 640 -16.56 -21.45 9.93
N SER A 641 -16.06 -20.73 8.97
CA SER A 641 -16.53 -20.68 7.59
C SER A 641 -15.31 -20.58 6.67
N LEU A 642 -15.34 -21.22 5.51
CA LEU A 642 -14.19 -21.33 4.63
C LEU A 642 -14.51 -20.80 3.23
N ALA A 643 -13.61 -20.03 2.65
CA ALA A 643 -13.68 -19.67 1.25
C ALA A 643 -12.33 -19.92 0.57
N VAL A 644 -12.37 -20.59 -0.58
CA VAL A 644 -11.20 -20.86 -1.40
C VAL A 644 -11.37 -20.18 -2.74
N ALA A 645 -10.34 -19.48 -3.21
CA ALA A 645 -10.33 -18.94 -4.57
C ALA A 645 -8.94 -19.05 -5.20
N GLY A 646 -8.87 -19.08 -6.52
CA GLY A 646 -7.63 -19.18 -7.26
C GLY A 646 -7.53 -20.46 -8.08
N ASN A 647 -6.31 -20.89 -8.37
CA ASN A 647 -6.07 -22.05 -9.21
C ASN A 647 -6.33 -23.38 -8.47
N THR A 648 -7.59 -23.77 -8.47
CA THR A 648 -8.04 -25.03 -7.85
C THR A 648 -8.20 -26.17 -8.85
N SER A 649 -7.77 -26.01 -10.10
CA SER A 649 -8.08 -26.92 -11.23
C SER A 649 -7.54 -28.33 -11.03
N GLN A 650 -6.47 -28.51 -10.27
CA GLN A 650 -5.83 -29.80 -9.99
C GLN A 650 -6.08 -30.29 -8.55
N LEU A 651 -6.90 -29.58 -7.78
CA LEU A 651 -7.09 -29.84 -6.35
C LEU A 651 -8.50 -30.41 -6.07
N ASP A 652 -8.56 -31.48 -5.29
CA ASP A 652 -9.82 -31.90 -4.66
C ASP A 652 -10.02 -31.13 -3.36
N ILE A 653 -10.45 -29.85 -3.51
CA ILE A 653 -10.65 -28.94 -2.37
C ILE A 653 -11.56 -29.56 -1.31
N LYS A 654 -12.61 -30.31 -1.72
CA LYS A 654 -13.53 -30.90 -0.75
C LYS A 654 -12.87 -32.00 0.07
N ALA A 655 -12.07 -32.87 -0.54
CA ALA A 655 -11.33 -33.89 0.18
C ALA A 655 -10.28 -33.27 1.12
N ILE A 656 -9.47 -32.34 0.63
CA ILE A 656 -8.44 -31.66 1.43
C ILE A 656 -9.05 -30.97 2.66
N LEU A 657 -10.11 -30.19 2.48
CA LEU A 657 -10.76 -29.49 3.59
C LEU A 657 -11.50 -30.45 4.54
N GLN A 658 -12.03 -31.57 4.04
CA GLN A 658 -12.64 -32.60 4.90
C GLN A 658 -11.58 -33.30 5.75
N ASP A 659 -10.41 -33.61 5.19
CA ASP A 659 -9.30 -34.27 5.89
C ASP A 659 -8.60 -33.35 6.90
N THR A 660 -8.69 -32.01 6.69
CA THR A 660 -8.09 -31.00 7.55
C THR A 660 -9.13 -30.40 8.50
N PHE A 661 -9.94 -29.48 8.08
CA PHE A 661 -10.95 -28.81 8.91
C PHE A 661 -12.07 -29.72 9.42
N GLY A 662 -12.30 -30.85 8.75
CA GLY A 662 -13.29 -31.85 9.20
C GLY A 662 -12.94 -32.53 10.53
N VAL A 663 -11.72 -32.41 11.06
CA VAL A 663 -11.32 -32.90 12.37
C VAL A 663 -11.80 -32.00 13.51
N LEU A 664 -12.09 -30.72 13.23
CA LEU A 664 -12.62 -29.78 14.21
C LEU A 664 -14.00 -30.26 14.69
N ARG A 665 -14.28 -30.11 15.98
CA ARG A 665 -15.48 -30.63 16.61
C ARG A 665 -16.25 -29.53 17.32
N GLN A 666 -17.52 -29.79 17.60
CA GLN A 666 -18.35 -28.91 18.40
C GLN A 666 -17.92 -28.99 19.87
N LEU A 667 -17.52 -27.88 20.48
CA LEU A 667 -17.25 -27.80 21.91
C LEU A 667 -18.55 -27.94 22.71
N GLY A 668 -18.44 -28.53 23.93
CA GLY A 668 -19.59 -28.76 24.79
C GLY A 668 -20.41 -30.01 24.45
N VAL A 669 -20.06 -30.77 23.39
CA VAL A 669 -20.63 -32.12 23.14
C VAL A 669 -19.77 -33.16 23.81
N TYR A 670 -20.32 -33.89 24.79
CA TYR A 670 -19.63 -34.98 25.49
C TYR A 670 -19.36 -36.11 24.52
N TYR A 671 -18.09 -36.41 24.26
CA TYR A 671 -17.68 -37.62 23.58
C TYR A 671 -17.39 -38.70 24.60
N THR A 672 -17.94 -39.88 24.37
CA THR A 672 -17.76 -41.05 25.24
C THR A 672 -16.37 -41.68 25.10
N ASP A 673 -15.47 -41.15 24.33
CA ASP A 673 -14.13 -41.69 24.11
C ASP A 673 -13.18 -41.26 25.23
N THR A 674 -12.81 -42.19 26.07
CA THR A 674 -12.08 -41.97 27.32
C THR A 674 -10.60 -41.66 27.20
N ASN A 675 -10.06 -41.64 25.96
CA ASN A 675 -8.61 -41.46 25.71
C ASN A 675 -8.15 -40.01 25.51
N GLN A 676 -9.07 -39.04 25.61
CA GLN A 676 -8.74 -37.63 25.44
C GLN A 676 -9.14 -36.77 26.65
N SER A 677 -8.87 -37.24 27.83
CA SER A 677 -9.52 -36.75 29.06
C SER A 677 -8.84 -35.52 29.73
N GLY A 678 -7.70 -35.05 29.31
CA GLY A 678 -6.93 -34.04 30.09
C GLY A 678 -7.45 -32.59 30.05
N TRP A 679 -7.98 -32.13 28.94
CA TRP A 679 -8.34 -30.74 28.75
C TRP A 679 -9.85 -30.44 28.72
N ARG A 680 -10.68 -31.47 28.82
CA ARG A 680 -12.14 -31.38 28.73
C ARG A 680 -12.85 -30.93 30.00
N GLN A 681 -12.22 -30.91 31.15
CA GLN A 681 -12.90 -30.61 32.43
C GLN A 681 -13.08 -29.11 32.70
N GLU A 682 -12.45 -28.22 31.97
CA GLU A 682 -12.48 -26.76 32.27
C GLU A 682 -13.17 -25.88 31.24
N VAL A 683 -13.60 -26.41 30.10
CA VAL A 683 -14.30 -25.61 29.10
C VAL A 683 -15.77 -25.48 29.51
N GLN A 684 -16.12 -24.37 30.12
CA GLN A 684 -17.52 -23.95 30.30
C GLN A 684 -18.23 -23.93 28.94
N GLU A 685 -19.52 -24.23 28.91
CA GLU A 685 -20.37 -24.18 27.71
C GLU A 685 -20.11 -22.90 26.93
N PHE A 686 -19.32 -23.02 25.88
CA PHE A 686 -19.15 -21.97 24.90
C PHE A 686 -20.42 -21.93 24.04
N THR A 687 -21.34 -21.10 24.43
CA THR A 687 -22.43 -20.70 23.56
C THR A 687 -21.89 -19.67 22.60
N LEU A 688 -21.63 -20.05 21.31
CA LEU A 688 -21.66 -19.06 20.26
C LEU A 688 -22.88 -18.19 20.50
N PRO A 689 -22.73 -16.86 20.62
CA PRO A 689 -23.88 -16.02 20.65
C PRO A 689 -24.80 -16.45 19.51
N SER A 690 -26.01 -16.87 19.79
CA SER A 690 -27.01 -17.32 18.80
C SER A 690 -27.14 -16.32 17.63
N ALA A 691 -26.83 -15.07 17.86
CA ALA A 691 -26.61 -14.02 16.89
C ALA A 691 -25.63 -14.35 15.75
N VAL A 692 -24.66 -15.25 15.92
CA VAL A 692 -23.68 -15.58 14.86
C VAL A 692 -24.22 -16.68 13.95
N ARG A 693 -24.98 -17.66 14.46
CA ARG A 693 -25.69 -18.65 13.63
C ARG A 693 -26.94 -18.11 12.97
N GLU A 694 -27.63 -17.21 13.64
CA GLU A 694 -28.77 -16.50 13.13
C GLU A 694 -28.41 -15.10 12.64
N LEU A 695 -27.28 -14.88 12.03
CA LEU A 695 -26.98 -13.66 11.31
C LEU A 695 -28.00 -13.51 10.15
N LYS A 696 -29.23 -13.37 10.52
CA LYS A 696 -30.19 -12.50 9.85
C LYS A 696 -29.69 -11.09 10.13
N LEU A 697 -28.75 -10.68 9.33
CA LEU A 697 -27.99 -9.43 9.42
C LEU A 697 -28.90 -8.20 9.62
N ASN A 698 -30.13 -8.30 9.21
CA ASN A 698 -31.18 -7.29 9.41
C ASN A 698 -31.60 -7.08 10.89
N HIS A 699 -31.32 -8.01 11.78
CA HIS A 699 -31.69 -7.89 13.19
C HIS A 699 -30.63 -7.26 14.09
N VAL A 700 -29.33 -7.40 13.71
CA VAL A 700 -28.22 -6.93 14.56
C VAL A 700 -28.06 -5.41 14.41
N PHE A 701 -28.38 -4.84 13.28
CA PHE A 701 -28.13 -3.43 12.96
C PHE A 701 -29.37 -2.52 13.06
N GLY A 702 -30.53 -3.04 12.85
CA GLY A 702 -31.77 -2.26 12.95
C GLY A 702 -32.15 -1.81 14.37
N SER A 703 -31.69 -2.54 15.39
CA SER A 703 -32.00 -2.25 16.79
C SER A 703 -30.97 -1.37 17.50
N ASP A 704 -29.76 -1.26 16.97
CA ASP A 704 -28.64 -0.53 17.60
C ASP A 704 -28.55 0.93 17.16
N ILE A 705 -29.32 1.36 16.17
CA ILE A 705 -29.36 2.75 15.72
C ILE A 705 -30.65 3.39 16.23
N PRO A 706 -30.58 4.34 17.18
CA PRO A 706 -31.77 5.10 17.56
C PRO A 706 -32.22 5.94 16.36
N ALA A 707 -33.27 5.49 15.67
CA ALA A 707 -33.84 6.16 14.50
C ALA A 707 -34.27 7.61 14.74
N GLU A 708 -34.40 8.03 15.99
CA GLU A 708 -35.03 9.29 16.37
C GLU A 708 -34.07 10.45 16.73
N LYS A 709 -32.73 10.23 16.74
CA LYS A 709 -31.79 11.31 17.12
C LYS A 709 -30.84 11.75 16.04
N ALA A 710 -30.95 11.28 14.83
CA ALA A 710 -30.10 11.63 13.73
C ALA A 710 -30.44 13.00 13.12
N GLY A 711 -30.21 14.05 13.88
CA GLY A 711 -30.15 15.40 13.32
C GLY A 711 -28.71 15.78 12.96
N PRO A 712 -28.49 16.66 11.97
CA PRO A 712 -27.14 17.07 11.57
C PRO A 712 -26.46 17.84 12.70
N ARG A 713 -25.70 17.16 13.53
CA ARG A 713 -24.89 17.78 14.61
C ARG A 713 -23.44 17.88 14.20
N PRO A 714 -22.84 19.07 14.23
CA PRO A 714 -21.38 19.19 14.11
C PRO A 714 -20.72 18.71 15.41
N LEU A 715 -19.80 17.75 15.29
CA LEU A 715 -18.90 17.34 16.36
C LEU A 715 -17.60 18.10 16.21
N HIS A 716 -17.20 18.83 17.23
CA HIS A 716 -15.96 19.58 17.26
C HIS A 716 -14.99 18.93 18.23
N LEU A 717 -13.85 18.45 17.73
CA LEU A 717 -12.78 17.88 18.54
C LEU A 717 -11.69 18.91 18.81
N ILE A 718 -10.99 18.70 19.91
CA ILE A 718 -9.91 19.59 20.37
C ILE A 718 -8.69 19.44 19.44
N PRO A 719 -8.09 20.53 18.93
CA PRO A 719 -6.96 20.47 18.03
C PRO A 719 -5.68 20.06 18.75
N THR A 720 -4.87 19.27 18.07
CA THR A 720 -3.42 19.22 18.32
C THR A 720 -2.73 20.26 17.42
N LYS A 721 -1.73 20.96 17.96
CA LYS A 721 -1.11 22.13 17.30
C LYS A 721 -0.34 21.85 16.00
N ASP A 722 -0.18 20.60 15.58
CA ASP A 722 0.85 20.22 14.61
C ASP A 722 0.33 19.46 13.37
N PHE A 723 -0.98 19.31 13.15
CA PHE A 723 -1.49 18.55 12.01
C PHE A 723 -2.57 19.29 11.22
N ALA A 724 -2.51 19.11 9.89
CA ALA A 724 -3.61 19.46 9.01
C ALA A 724 -4.90 18.76 9.48
N ASP A 725 -5.93 19.52 9.61
CA ASP A 725 -7.18 19.11 10.23
C ASP A 725 -8.04 18.24 9.29
N PRO A 726 -8.20 16.92 9.45
CA PRO A 726 -9.11 16.12 8.64
C PRO A 726 -10.57 16.47 8.93
N VAL A 727 -11.43 16.23 7.94
CA VAL A 727 -12.88 16.35 8.09
C VAL A 727 -13.52 15.03 7.70
N ILE A 728 -14.45 14.54 8.50
CA ILE A 728 -15.19 13.31 8.21
C ILE A 728 -16.69 13.61 8.16
N PHE A 729 -17.33 13.19 7.08
CA PHE A 729 -18.77 13.22 6.90
C PHE A 729 -19.34 11.80 6.95
N TYR A 730 -20.38 11.59 7.75
CA TYR A 730 -21.12 10.33 7.84
C TYR A 730 -22.52 10.49 7.28
N PHE A 731 -22.96 9.49 6.52
CA PHE A 731 -24.26 9.42 5.89
C PHE A 731 -24.94 8.11 6.30
N ALA A 732 -26.18 8.16 6.80
CA ALA A 732 -26.95 6.94 6.88
C ALA A 732 -27.26 6.42 5.48
N ALA A 733 -27.14 5.12 5.30
CA ALA A 733 -27.45 4.48 4.04
C ALA A 733 -28.85 3.86 4.03
N PRO A 734 -29.44 3.67 2.85
CA PRO A 734 -30.69 2.92 2.71
C PRO A 734 -30.60 1.51 3.31
N GLN A 735 -31.67 1.05 3.95
CA GLN A 735 -31.74 -0.33 4.46
C GLN A 735 -32.01 -1.34 3.34
N ASP A 736 -32.81 -0.95 2.34
CA ASP A 736 -33.04 -1.76 1.16
C ASP A 736 -31.76 -1.94 0.36
N ASN A 737 -31.48 -3.18 -0.08
CA ASN A 737 -30.21 -3.50 -0.75
C ASN A 737 -30.08 -2.80 -2.11
N ALA A 738 -31.14 -2.79 -2.92
CA ALA A 738 -31.09 -2.18 -4.24
C ALA A 738 -30.86 -0.67 -4.14
N GLU A 739 -31.58 -0.02 -3.22
CA GLU A 739 -31.42 1.40 -2.97
C GLU A 739 -30.03 1.73 -2.41
N ARG A 740 -29.47 0.86 -1.55
CA ARG A 740 -28.12 1.01 -1.00
C ARG A 740 -27.04 0.89 -2.07
N GLN A 741 -27.17 -0.01 -3.05
CA GLN A 741 -26.19 -0.10 -4.14
C GLN A 741 -26.19 1.16 -5.02
N VAL A 742 -27.36 1.68 -5.34
CA VAL A 742 -27.50 2.96 -6.06
C VAL A 742 -26.92 4.11 -5.22
N PHE A 743 -27.20 4.15 -3.93
CA PHE A 743 -26.62 5.13 -3.01
C PHE A 743 -25.08 5.08 -2.98
N ASN A 744 -24.50 3.88 -2.89
CA ASN A 744 -23.06 3.69 -2.90
C ASN A 744 -22.43 4.14 -4.22
N ALA A 745 -23.06 3.82 -5.36
CA ALA A 745 -22.57 4.25 -6.67
C ALA A 745 -22.55 5.79 -6.79
N ILE A 746 -23.63 6.46 -6.35
CA ILE A 746 -23.67 7.93 -6.31
C ILE A 746 -22.63 8.49 -5.34
N LEU A 747 -22.39 7.81 -4.22
CA LEU A 747 -21.38 8.23 -3.25
C LEU A 747 -19.95 8.19 -3.83
N TYR A 748 -19.64 7.22 -4.67
CA TYR A 748 -18.33 7.17 -5.38
C TYR A 748 -18.21 8.31 -6.39
N ASP A 749 -19.26 8.61 -7.17
CA ASP A 749 -19.31 9.79 -8.07
C ASP A 749 -19.16 11.10 -7.28
N LEU A 750 -19.84 11.24 -6.14
CA LEU A 750 -19.69 12.38 -5.24
C LEU A 750 -18.25 12.55 -4.78
N CYS A 751 -17.63 11.46 -4.35
CA CYS A 751 -16.26 11.49 -3.85
C CYS A 751 -15.26 11.84 -4.95
N GLU A 752 -15.41 11.30 -6.16
CA GLU A 752 -14.57 11.65 -7.31
C GLU A 752 -14.66 13.14 -7.63
N ARG A 753 -15.88 13.68 -7.70
CA ARG A 753 -16.08 15.12 -7.95
C ARG A 753 -15.51 16.01 -6.85
N LEU A 754 -15.64 15.58 -5.58
CA LEU A 754 -15.02 16.29 -4.46
C LEU A 754 -13.50 16.26 -4.55
N GLN A 755 -12.91 15.11 -4.89
CA GLN A 755 -11.47 14.98 -5.10
C GLN A 755 -10.99 15.92 -6.22
N ASN A 756 -11.68 15.94 -7.35
CA ASN A 756 -11.32 16.76 -8.51
C ASN A 756 -11.40 18.27 -8.24
N LYS A 757 -12.20 18.71 -7.27
CA LYS A 757 -12.36 20.11 -6.88
C LYS A 757 -11.55 20.51 -5.66
N SER A 758 -11.01 19.53 -4.94
CA SER A 758 -10.12 19.77 -3.82
C SER A 758 -8.73 20.18 -4.29
N ALA A 759 -7.97 20.82 -3.42
CA ALA A 759 -6.56 21.05 -3.69
C ALA A 759 -5.82 19.70 -3.87
N ARG A 760 -4.76 19.66 -4.66
CA ARG A 760 -4.04 18.41 -5.01
C ARG A 760 -3.47 17.67 -3.80
N ASP A 761 -3.15 18.41 -2.74
CA ASP A 761 -2.64 17.86 -1.49
C ASP A 761 -3.74 17.36 -0.55
N VAL A 762 -5.01 17.50 -0.93
CA VAL A 762 -6.17 16.97 -0.18
C VAL A 762 -6.62 15.65 -0.80
N VAL A 763 -6.51 14.59 -0.02
CA VAL A 763 -7.04 13.28 -0.41
C VAL A 763 -8.45 13.14 0.12
N VAL A 764 -9.40 12.86 -0.77
CA VAL A 764 -10.78 12.54 -0.42
C VAL A 764 -10.99 11.05 -0.53
N SER A 765 -11.23 10.38 0.58
CA SER A 765 -11.50 8.94 0.64
C SER A 765 -12.94 8.64 1.01
N VAL A 766 -13.41 7.48 0.60
CA VAL A 766 -14.77 7.03 0.84
C VAL A 766 -14.76 5.62 1.44
N ARG A 767 -15.70 5.39 2.36
CA ARG A 767 -16.10 4.04 2.75
C ARG A 767 -17.59 3.91 2.45
N ALA A 768 -17.94 2.99 1.55
CA ALA A 768 -19.31 2.67 1.23
C ALA A 768 -20.02 2.01 2.42
N ALA A 769 -21.34 2.16 2.48
CA ALA A 769 -22.15 1.45 3.45
C ALA A 769 -22.38 -0.01 3.02
N ASP A 770 -22.37 -0.90 4.00
CA ASP A 770 -22.69 -2.31 3.81
C ASP A 770 -23.67 -2.80 4.89
N ALA A 771 -23.99 -4.08 4.91
CA ALA A 771 -24.89 -4.65 5.89
C ALA A 771 -24.31 -4.63 7.32
N PHE A 772 -22.98 -4.62 7.47
CA PHE A 772 -22.30 -4.55 8.77
C PHE A 772 -22.06 -3.11 9.22
N PHE A 773 -21.93 -2.19 8.27
CA PHE A 773 -21.70 -0.79 8.54
C PHE A 773 -22.71 0.08 7.78
N PRO A 774 -23.84 0.42 8.41
CA PRO A 774 -24.96 1.11 7.77
C PRO A 774 -24.73 2.61 7.50
N PHE A 775 -23.53 3.11 7.80
CA PHE A 775 -23.13 4.47 7.50
C PHE A 775 -22.04 4.49 6.44
N ALA A 776 -22.23 5.31 5.43
CA ALA A 776 -21.14 5.67 4.53
C ALA A 776 -20.31 6.80 5.13
N LYS A 777 -19.02 6.84 4.79
CA LYS A 777 -18.07 7.83 5.28
C LYS A 777 -17.34 8.48 4.11
N VAL A 778 -17.28 9.82 4.10
CA VAL A 778 -16.39 10.60 3.23
C VAL A 778 -15.42 11.38 4.11
N GLN A 779 -14.13 11.21 3.87
CA GLN A 779 -13.07 11.81 4.67
C GLN A 779 -12.15 12.63 3.79
N PHE A 780 -11.84 13.85 4.23
CA PHE A 780 -10.83 14.73 3.67
C PHE A 780 -9.58 14.67 4.55
N SER A 781 -8.42 14.44 3.96
CA SER A 781 -7.14 14.27 4.70
C SER A 781 -6.64 15.55 5.35
N LYS A 782 -6.99 16.71 4.77
CA LYS A 782 -6.68 18.04 5.29
C LYS A 782 -7.89 18.94 5.23
N THR A 783 -7.96 19.94 6.08
CA THR A 783 -8.98 20.96 5.96
C THR A 783 -8.58 22.06 4.99
N MET A 784 -9.54 22.28 4.17
CA MET A 784 -10.05 23.65 3.98
C MET A 784 -10.86 24.02 5.23
N ASP A 785 -10.98 25.28 5.57
CA ASP A 785 -11.93 25.79 6.58
C ASP A 785 -13.27 25.03 6.49
N SER A 786 -13.86 24.69 7.63
CA SER A 786 -15.08 23.88 7.73
C SER A 786 -16.25 24.45 6.89
N VAL A 787 -16.30 25.76 6.75
CA VAL A 787 -17.30 26.47 5.94
C VAL A 787 -17.01 26.27 4.44
N ALA A 788 -15.76 26.37 4.03
CA ALA A 788 -15.35 26.12 2.64
C ALA A 788 -15.59 24.67 2.23
N THR A 789 -15.28 23.70 3.11
CA THR A 789 -15.55 22.26 2.88
C THR A 789 -17.05 21.99 2.73
N MET A 790 -17.88 22.61 3.58
CA MET A 790 -19.35 22.46 3.46
C MET A 790 -19.89 23.14 2.20
N ARG A 791 -19.33 24.27 1.78
CA ARG A 791 -19.72 24.91 0.50
C ARG A 791 -19.35 24.04 -0.68
N LEU A 792 -18.14 23.47 -0.69
CA LEU A 792 -17.69 22.55 -1.71
C LEU A 792 -18.60 21.32 -1.79
N TYR A 793 -18.90 20.70 -0.64
CA TYR A 793 -19.84 19.59 -0.56
C TYR A 793 -21.21 19.96 -1.13
N THR A 794 -21.82 21.06 -0.66
CA THR A 794 -23.16 21.48 -1.08
C THR A 794 -23.22 21.76 -2.58
N ALA A 795 -22.22 22.45 -3.12
CA ALA A 795 -22.14 22.73 -4.56
C ALA A 795 -21.99 21.44 -5.38
N THR A 796 -21.19 20.47 -4.89
CA THR A 796 -20.99 19.20 -5.58
C THR A 796 -22.23 18.31 -5.55
N VAL A 797 -22.98 18.32 -4.44
CA VAL A 797 -24.28 17.62 -4.36
C VAL A 797 -25.29 18.20 -5.35
N GLN A 798 -25.35 19.53 -5.49
CA GLN A 798 -26.22 20.16 -6.49
C GLN A 798 -25.87 19.74 -7.92
N GLU A 799 -24.59 19.62 -8.23
CA GLU A 799 -24.15 19.12 -9.55
C GLU A 799 -24.51 17.65 -9.77
N ILE A 800 -24.38 16.81 -8.76
CA ILE A 800 -24.83 15.41 -8.80
C ILE A 800 -26.33 15.35 -9.09
N GLN A 801 -27.14 16.08 -8.34
CA GLN A 801 -28.59 16.11 -8.56
C GLN A 801 -28.95 16.58 -9.96
N ALA A 802 -28.24 17.62 -10.45
CA ALA A 802 -28.41 18.11 -11.81
C ALA A 802 -28.00 17.07 -12.85
N ALA A 803 -26.90 16.34 -12.65
CA ALA A 803 -26.42 15.29 -13.56
C ALA A 803 -27.44 14.15 -13.71
N TYR A 804 -27.98 13.66 -12.60
CA TYR A 804 -28.98 12.58 -12.61
C TYR A 804 -30.41 13.01 -12.99
N SER A 805 -30.68 14.31 -13.07
CA SER A 805 -31.96 14.86 -13.52
C SER A 805 -31.92 15.39 -14.95
N SER A 806 -30.77 15.42 -15.59
CA SER A 806 -30.56 15.96 -16.94
C SER A 806 -30.90 14.95 -18.06
N SER A 807 -30.88 15.42 -19.29
CA SER A 807 -30.95 14.54 -20.48
C SER A 807 -29.73 13.66 -20.69
N GLY A 808 -28.60 13.92 -19.96
CA GLY A 808 -27.39 13.12 -19.97
C GLY A 808 -27.29 12.12 -18.79
N ARG A 809 -28.38 11.90 -18.05
CA ARG A 809 -28.42 11.07 -16.84
C ARG A 809 -27.93 9.63 -17.05
N ASP A 810 -28.20 9.04 -18.22
CA ASP A 810 -27.76 7.66 -18.50
C ASP A 810 -26.23 7.54 -18.50
N MET A 811 -25.53 8.56 -18.96
CA MET A 811 -24.06 8.61 -18.91
C MET A 811 -23.56 8.79 -17.47
N ALA A 812 -24.25 9.58 -16.65
CA ALA A 812 -23.93 9.74 -15.22
C ALA A 812 -24.16 8.43 -14.45
N VAL A 813 -25.23 7.70 -14.75
CA VAL A 813 -25.53 6.38 -14.17
C VAL A 813 -24.43 5.36 -14.55
N SER A 814 -24.06 5.29 -15.84
CA SER A 814 -22.99 4.40 -16.30
C SER A 814 -21.65 4.73 -15.63
N HIS A 815 -21.32 6.00 -15.48
CA HIS A 815 -20.10 6.44 -14.81
C HIS A 815 -20.08 6.04 -13.34
N ALA A 816 -21.14 6.31 -12.60
CA ALA A 816 -21.26 5.94 -11.18
C ALA A 816 -21.18 4.42 -10.96
N SER A 817 -21.86 3.65 -11.82
CA SER A 817 -21.80 2.18 -11.76
C SER A 817 -20.41 1.65 -12.03
N ALA A 818 -19.67 2.26 -12.96
CA ALA A 818 -18.30 1.90 -13.25
C ALA A 818 -17.33 2.25 -12.11
N LEU A 819 -17.51 3.39 -11.44
CA LEU A 819 -16.74 3.74 -10.24
C LEU A 819 -16.99 2.74 -9.10
N TRP A 820 -18.26 2.37 -8.90
CA TRP A 820 -18.63 1.34 -7.93
C TRP A 820 -17.94 0.00 -8.24
N ALA A 821 -17.98 -0.43 -9.51
CA ALA A 821 -17.33 -1.66 -9.96
C ALA A 821 -15.80 -1.60 -9.76
N ALA A 822 -15.17 -0.50 -10.14
CA ALA A 822 -13.74 -0.29 -9.98
C ALA A 822 -13.30 -0.42 -8.52
N GLU A 823 -14.01 0.17 -7.59
CA GLU A 823 -13.70 0.09 -6.16
C GLU A 823 -13.96 -1.32 -5.60
N THR A 824 -15.12 -1.91 -5.95
CA THR A 824 -15.54 -3.19 -5.42
C THR A 824 -14.65 -4.34 -5.91
N PHE A 825 -14.31 -4.32 -7.21
CA PHE A 825 -13.53 -5.38 -7.84
C PHE A 825 -12.02 -5.11 -7.90
N SER A 826 -11.54 -4.00 -7.37
CA SER A 826 -10.09 -3.70 -7.31
C SER A 826 -9.27 -4.83 -6.66
N ARG A 827 -9.89 -5.63 -5.80
CA ARG A 827 -9.26 -6.73 -5.07
C ARG A 827 -9.26 -8.06 -5.81
N THR A 828 -10.02 -8.22 -6.90
CA THR A 828 -10.08 -9.48 -7.65
C THR A 828 -8.80 -9.80 -8.44
N GLY A 829 -7.83 -8.92 -8.44
CA GLY A 829 -6.51 -9.15 -9.03
C GLY A 829 -5.62 -10.14 -8.26
N SER A 830 -6.09 -10.72 -7.14
CA SER A 830 -5.37 -11.75 -6.37
C SER A 830 -6.32 -12.83 -5.88
N SER A 831 -5.79 -14.05 -5.69
CA SER A 831 -6.55 -15.17 -5.12
C SER A 831 -7.07 -14.84 -3.72
N ALA A 832 -6.27 -14.18 -2.87
CA ALA A 832 -6.70 -13.72 -1.55
C ALA A 832 -7.85 -12.72 -1.64
N GLY A 833 -7.80 -11.76 -2.56
CA GLY A 833 -8.88 -10.81 -2.78
C GLY A 833 -10.17 -11.47 -3.26
N SER A 834 -10.06 -12.40 -4.22
CA SER A 834 -11.18 -13.23 -4.68
C SER A 834 -11.77 -14.07 -3.55
N ALA A 835 -10.93 -14.71 -2.73
CA ALA A 835 -11.38 -15.49 -1.57
C ALA A 835 -12.15 -14.62 -0.55
N ARG A 836 -11.69 -13.39 -0.29
CA ARG A 836 -12.41 -12.43 0.59
C ARG A 836 -13.82 -12.10 0.07
N LEU A 837 -13.96 -11.84 -1.22
CA LEU A 837 -15.26 -11.54 -1.81
C LEU A 837 -16.21 -12.75 -1.74
N VAL A 838 -15.70 -13.94 -2.03
CA VAL A 838 -16.44 -15.21 -1.90
C VAL A 838 -16.85 -15.44 -0.45
N HIS A 839 -15.96 -15.19 0.49
CA HIS A 839 -16.20 -15.36 1.92
C HIS A 839 -17.26 -14.37 2.44
N ALA A 840 -17.19 -13.11 2.03
CA ALA A 840 -18.22 -12.12 2.39
C ALA A 840 -19.60 -12.56 1.92
N GLY A 841 -19.71 -13.16 0.74
CA GLY A 841 -20.95 -13.76 0.25
C GLY A 841 -21.41 -14.96 1.08
N LEU A 842 -20.49 -15.84 1.47
CA LEU A 842 -20.80 -17.00 2.29
C LEU A 842 -21.34 -16.61 3.66
N ILE A 843 -20.69 -15.68 4.36
CA ILE A 843 -21.11 -15.16 5.66
C ILE A 843 -22.50 -14.52 5.60
N GLN A 844 -22.81 -13.80 4.53
CA GLN A 844 -24.11 -13.15 4.35
C GLN A 844 -25.18 -14.08 3.77
N ASN A 845 -24.87 -15.37 3.67
CA ASN A 845 -25.73 -16.41 3.07
C ASN A 845 -26.16 -16.08 1.63
N GLU A 846 -25.38 -15.32 0.91
CA GLU A 846 -25.57 -14.94 -0.49
C GLU A 846 -24.37 -15.47 -1.32
N ALA A 847 -24.65 -15.99 -2.52
CA ALA A 847 -23.58 -16.39 -3.42
C ALA A 847 -22.93 -15.14 -4.02
N GLN A 848 -21.60 -14.97 -3.86
CA GLN A 848 -20.90 -13.88 -4.54
C GLN A 848 -21.58 -12.51 -4.33
N LYS A 849 -21.72 -12.10 -3.09
CA LYS A 849 -22.45 -10.86 -2.76
C LYS A 849 -22.06 -9.65 -3.61
N ALA A 850 -20.77 -9.43 -3.82
CA ALA A 850 -20.31 -8.29 -4.61
C ALA A 850 -20.82 -8.32 -6.06
N TYR A 851 -20.77 -9.48 -6.70
CA TYR A 851 -21.29 -9.63 -8.06
C TYR A 851 -22.82 -9.59 -8.11
N TYR A 852 -23.50 -10.14 -7.09
CA TYR A 852 -24.95 -10.02 -6.96
C TYR A 852 -25.37 -8.57 -6.76
N ASP A 853 -24.70 -7.84 -5.87
CA ASP A 853 -24.96 -6.41 -5.65
C ASP A 853 -24.70 -5.60 -6.93
N TYR A 854 -23.72 -5.99 -7.74
CA TYR A 854 -23.48 -5.35 -9.03
C TYR A 854 -24.58 -5.63 -10.04
N ILE A 855 -25.11 -6.87 -10.11
CA ILE A 855 -26.29 -7.19 -10.92
C ILE A 855 -27.50 -6.34 -10.48
N VAL A 856 -27.70 -6.21 -9.18
CA VAL A 856 -28.76 -5.36 -8.61
C VAL A 856 -28.58 -3.91 -9.04
N LEU A 857 -27.35 -3.39 -8.98
CA LEU A 857 -27.03 -2.03 -9.42
C LEU A 857 -27.24 -1.83 -10.92
N LEU A 858 -26.77 -2.76 -11.76
CA LEU A 858 -26.97 -2.71 -13.23
C LEU A 858 -28.45 -2.80 -13.63
N SER A 859 -29.28 -3.40 -12.79
CA SER A 859 -30.71 -3.52 -13.00
C SER A 859 -31.50 -2.27 -12.58
N ALA A 860 -30.84 -1.34 -11.86
CA ALA A 860 -31.47 -0.11 -11.42
C ALA A 860 -31.70 0.86 -12.59
N SER A 861 -32.85 1.49 -12.61
CA SER A 861 -33.19 2.49 -13.63
C SER A 861 -32.54 3.85 -13.32
N ALA A 862 -32.41 4.70 -14.34
CA ALA A 862 -31.98 6.08 -14.16
C ALA A 862 -32.90 6.89 -13.23
N ASP A 863 -34.19 6.52 -13.15
CA ASP A 863 -35.17 7.11 -12.22
C ASP A 863 -34.86 6.74 -10.77
N ASP A 864 -34.33 5.54 -10.51
CA ASP A 864 -33.85 5.14 -9.17
C ASP A 864 -32.67 6.00 -8.71
N PHE A 865 -31.69 6.25 -9.60
CA PHE A 865 -30.58 7.16 -9.31
C PHE A 865 -31.05 8.57 -9.02
N THR A 866 -32.00 9.10 -9.82
CA THR A 866 -32.59 10.43 -9.58
C THR A 866 -33.27 10.48 -8.21
N ARG A 867 -34.08 9.47 -7.89
CA ARG A 867 -34.81 9.37 -6.61
C ARG A 867 -33.83 9.28 -5.43
N VAL A 868 -32.81 8.43 -5.51
CA VAL A 868 -31.84 8.25 -4.42
C VAL A 868 -30.98 9.50 -4.25
N ALA A 869 -30.52 10.14 -5.35
CA ALA A 869 -29.77 11.37 -5.29
C ALA A 869 -30.57 12.50 -4.58
N ALA A 870 -31.85 12.62 -4.84
CA ALA A 870 -32.74 13.59 -4.16
C ALA A 870 -32.97 13.23 -2.69
N ALA A 871 -33.31 11.96 -2.41
CA ALA A 871 -33.74 11.56 -1.06
C ALA A 871 -32.59 11.55 -0.04
N TRP A 872 -31.37 11.14 -0.45
CA TRP A 872 -30.27 10.86 0.48
C TRP A 872 -29.17 11.91 0.49
N PHE A 873 -28.98 12.68 -0.58
CA PHE A 873 -27.92 13.67 -0.70
C PHE A 873 -28.41 15.12 -0.63
N GLU A 874 -29.71 15.39 -0.76
CA GLU A 874 -30.29 16.74 -0.61
C GLU A 874 -30.17 17.22 0.84
N GLY A 875 -30.21 16.29 1.78
CA GLY A 875 -29.95 16.55 3.18
C GLY A 875 -28.48 16.83 3.46
N ARG A 876 -28.19 17.37 4.62
CA ARG A 876 -26.81 17.50 5.11
C ARG A 876 -26.32 16.13 5.61
N PRO A 877 -24.98 15.87 5.61
CA PRO A 877 -24.45 14.70 6.29
C PRO A 877 -25.00 14.61 7.71
N GLN A 878 -25.41 13.42 8.14
CA GLN A 878 -26.02 13.24 9.46
C GLN A 878 -25.04 13.56 10.58
N PHE A 879 -23.77 13.19 10.40
CA PHE A 879 -22.71 13.56 11.32
C PHE A 879 -21.56 14.20 10.57
N ARG A 880 -21.00 15.27 11.16
CA ARG A 880 -19.84 15.98 10.64
C ARG A 880 -18.85 16.11 11.75
N VAL A 881 -17.66 15.56 11.56
CA VAL A 881 -16.59 15.64 12.54
C VAL A 881 -15.51 16.53 11.99
N TYR A 882 -15.20 17.59 12.70
CA TYR A 882 -14.13 18.53 12.39
C TYR A 882 -13.10 18.51 13.50
N SER A 883 -11.83 18.65 13.16
CA SER A 883 -10.90 19.14 14.15
C SER A 883 -11.24 20.61 14.45
N LYS A 884 -11.12 21.02 15.68
CA LYS A 884 -11.47 22.39 16.09
C LYS A 884 -10.41 23.35 15.59
N GLU A 885 -10.80 24.37 14.82
CA GLU A 885 -9.91 25.46 14.48
C GLU A 885 -9.35 26.09 15.77
N SER A 886 -8.03 26.16 15.86
CA SER A 886 -7.39 27.02 16.85
C SER A 886 -7.74 28.47 16.54
N LYS A 887 -8.45 29.15 17.43
CA LYS A 887 -8.66 30.59 17.35
C LYS A 887 -7.34 31.34 17.42
#